data_1996b39681460b65df9fa8fb47cc05a8
#
_entry.id   1996b39681460b65df9fa8fb47cc05a8
#
_cell.length_a   1.000
_cell.length_b   1.000
_cell.length_c   1.000
_cell.angle_alpha   90.00
_cell.angle_beta   90.00
_cell.angle_gamma   90.00
#
_symmetry.space_group_name_H-M   'P 1'
#
loop_
_entity.id
_entity.type
_entity.pdbx_description
1 polymer ?
#
loop_
_entity_poly.entity_id
_entity_poly.type
_entity_poly.pdbx_seq_one_letter_code
_entity_poly.pdbx_strand_id
1 'polypeptide(L)'
;QLLEKLGYEENEQGLYTHPFGRKFLSLGDIMSRGPRSLETLLFFKNHVNNNLAYMIDSNHGWKIYRWLKGNQVTLQHGDELTAKEINQWLATYSEEEQKRLKDEFIQFLGNAPAHYIIEDEGVPMLVCTHAGIKDEYIGKKSQQISDYCRYGESSSRMKDGIPIRDEWYHHHTGHMTIIWGHDPRPYPTTINSTINIDQGVVFGGKLTAYRYPEKSFVAVDALKNYNGVEHNPIIEWKSKRLQPPNIQALIEGYRIQMEEFEDVSVKGKYVKPVIGSLSTADTHFGQLVYLPPTMSPVPIPSQLPDYLEHPVEAFKYYRDYGVNQLIVEKKHMGSRGILLIFKNEEVALNYTGISNLGAIYSRSGKRFFKKDIEERILTVIQSSLKKNDYFDKYETDFVLLDCEIMPWNLKAQDLINKQYNLVAESAILDRKILDKALSEALVENQWLKENEEKLERAESFQKVYEKYCWEVSDIDRIVIAPFHILAHSGRVYHEKPHTWHMTHVEELSNVCSIFRPTEYLLIEDESDWEQVISWWKEMTEEGHEGMVVKPNQFTVWEKGKLLQPALKVRGRKYLQIIYGMDYLEEKYLERLKKRNTKRKQKLALQEFSLGIEALNRFVKQEEIGRIHECIVAILA
;
A
#
# COMPACT_ATOMS: atom_id res chain seq x y z
N GLN A 1 2.61 30.52 13.33
CA GLN A 1 1.76 29.33 13.44
C GLN A 1 2.56 28.02 13.22
N LEU A 2 3.23 27.81 12.05
CA LEU A 2 3.98 26.56 11.83
C LEU A 2 5.15 26.40 12.79
N LEU A 3 5.95 27.47 13.01
CA LEU A 3 7.07 27.44 13.95
C LEU A 3 6.60 27.22 15.38
N GLU A 4 5.54 27.87 15.82
CA GLU A 4 4.91 27.67 17.14
C GLU A 4 4.44 26.21 17.30
N LYS A 5 3.78 25.65 16.28
CA LYS A 5 3.36 24.24 16.27
C LYS A 5 4.54 23.25 16.32
N LEU A 6 5.71 23.71 15.88
CA LEU A 6 6.98 22.96 15.94
C LEU A 6 7.72 23.16 17.28
N GLY A 7 7.22 24.00 18.18
CA GLY A 7 7.83 24.28 19.48
C GLY A 7 8.86 25.40 19.49
N TYR A 8 8.87 26.26 18.46
CA TYR A 8 9.67 27.49 18.48
C TYR A 8 8.91 28.61 19.19
N GLU A 9 9.63 29.42 19.92
CA GLU A 9 9.12 30.58 20.65
C GLU A 9 9.78 31.86 20.13
N GLU A 10 8.99 32.92 20.02
CA GLU A 10 9.48 34.24 19.62
C GLU A 10 10.11 34.95 20.83
N ASN A 11 11.35 35.43 20.69
CA ASN A 11 12.04 36.17 21.71
C ASN A 11 11.75 37.68 21.62
N GLU A 12 12.28 38.48 22.58
CA GLU A 12 12.10 39.95 22.62
C GLU A 12 12.62 40.69 21.37
N GLN A 13 13.47 40.05 20.56
CA GLN A 13 14.04 40.59 19.32
C GLN A 13 13.23 40.17 18.08
N GLY A 14 12.09 39.48 18.23
CA GLY A 14 11.30 38.98 17.11
C GLY A 14 11.93 37.78 16.40
N LEU A 15 12.86 37.06 17.08
CA LEU A 15 13.51 35.88 16.51
C LEU A 15 12.92 34.61 17.12
N TYR A 16 12.60 33.65 16.27
CA TYR A 16 12.09 32.33 16.69
C TYR A 16 13.24 31.40 17.09
N THR A 17 13.22 30.95 18.32
CA THR A 17 14.22 30.03 18.89
C THR A 17 13.54 28.77 19.38
N HIS A 18 14.23 27.63 19.36
CA HIS A 18 13.72 26.37 19.89
C HIS A 18 14.46 25.99 21.20
N PRO A 19 13.76 25.54 22.26
CA PRO A 19 14.38 25.21 23.56
C PRO A 19 15.54 24.21 23.47
N PHE A 20 15.51 23.31 22.49
CA PHE A 20 16.55 22.32 22.25
C PHE A 20 17.55 22.73 21.16
N GLY A 21 17.65 24.03 20.84
CA GLY A 21 18.65 24.53 19.87
C GLY A 21 18.40 24.07 18.42
N ARG A 22 17.17 23.63 18.08
CA ARG A 22 16.85 23.26 16.70
C ARG A 22 16.84 24.45 15.79
N LYS A 23 17.23 24.23 14.56
CA LYS A 23 17.17 25.24 13.49
C LYS A 23 16.16 24.78 12.43
N PHE A 24 15.61 25.74 11.69
CA PHE A 24 14.76 25.46 10.56
C PHE A 24 15.46 25.81 9.25
N LEU A 25 15.11 25.09 8.18
CA LEU A 25 15.63 25.31 6.84
C LEU A 25 14.47 25.58 5.88
N SER A 26 14.56 26.68 5.12
CA SER A 26 13.64 26.95 4.01
C SER A 26 14.16 26.32 2.72
N LEU A 27 13.25 25.62 2.00
CA LEU A 27 13.51 25.11 0.65
C LEU A 27 13.45 26.20 -0.44
N GLY A 28 13.41 27.46 -0.08
CA GLY A 28 13.31 28.60 -1.00
C GLY A 28 11.87 29.07 -1.21
N ASP A 29 11.66 29.85 -2.26
CA ASP A 29 10.39 30.48 -2.62
C ASP A 29 9.71 31.23 -1.46
N ILE A 30 10.52 31.93 -0.67
CA ILE A 30 10.07 32.74 0.46
C ILE A 30 9.40 34.04 0.05
N MET A 31 9.37 34.33 -1.24
CA MET A 31 8.85 35.58 -1.85
C MET A 31 7.93 35.27 -3.03
N SER A 32 7.37 36.29 -3.61
CA SER A 32 6.63 36.40 -4.86
C SER A 32 5.12 36.25 -4.72
N ARG A 33 4.52 35.08 -4.75
CA ARG A 33 3.05 34.89 -4.82
C ARG A 33 2.30 35.31 -3.55
N GLY A 34 2.98 35.35 -2.42
CA GLY A 34 2.38 35.70 -1.13
C GLY A 34 2.20 37.20 -0.95
N PRO A 35 1.37 37.65 0.00
CA PRO A 35 1.03 39.06 0.20
C PRO A 35 2.05 39.88 1.00
N ARG A 36 3.08 39.27 1.58
CA ARG A 36 4.09 39.91 2.46
C ARG A 36 5.49 39.39 2.16
N SER A 37 5.91 39.57 0.91
CA SER A 37 7.19 39.03 0.44
C SER A 37 8.39 39.70 1.10
N LEU A 38 8.36 41.03 1.29
CA LEU A 38 9.43 41.78 1.97
C LEU A 38 9.57 41.35 3.45
N GLU A 39 8.46 41.21 4.15
CA GLU A 39 8.49 40.76 5.57
C GLU A 39 9.13 39.38 5.68
N THR A 40 8.78 38.48 4.77
CA THR A 40 9.34 37.12 4.76
C THR A 40 10.82 37.12 4.41
N LEU A 41 11.26 38.00 3.48
CA LEU A 41 12.67 38.18 3.12
C LEU A 41 13.46 38.66 4.36
N LEU A 42 12.96 39.68 5.05
CA LEU A 42 13.58 40.21 6.27
C LEU A 42 13.62 39.19 7.37
N PHE A 43 12.52 38.43 7.56
CA PHE A 43 12.44 37.35 8.54
C PHE A 43 13.56 36.31 8.32
N PHE A 44 13.67 35.74 7.13
CA PHE A 44 14.72 34.75 6.86
C PHE A 44 16.12 35.35 6.93
N LYS A 45 16.33 36.59 6.40
CA LYS A 45 17.62 37.26 6.52
C LYS A 45 18.07 37.38 7.98
N ASN A 46 17.17 37.85 8.87
CA ASN A 46 17.47 38.01 10.29
C ASN A 46 17.77 36.66 10.97
N HIS A 47 16.98 35.62 10.73
CA HIS A 47 17.20 34.33 11.35
C HIS A 47 18.48 33.63 10.85
N VAL A 48 18.78 33.74 9.55
CA VAL A 48 20.03 33.17 8.99
C VAL A 48 21.25 33.91 9.51
N ASN A 49 21.22 35.25 9.58
CA ASN A 49 22.32 36.04 10.14
C ASN A 49 22.58 35.74 11.63
N ASN A 50 21.55 35.38 12.38
CA ASN A 50 21.68 34.95 13.79
C ASN A 50 21.92 33.45 13.97
N ASN A 51 22.18 32.72 12.87
CA ASN A 51 22.44 31.26 12.89
C ASN A 51 21.31 30.43 13.50
N LEU A 52 20.06 30.90 13.36
CA LEU A 52 18.83 30.24 13.80
C LEU A 52 18.12 29.48 12.68
N ALA A 53 18.44 29.82 11.44
CA ALA A 53 17.86 29.21 10.25
C ALA A 53 18.88 28.99 9.14
N TYR A 54 18.47 28.19 8.16
CA TYR A 54 19.12 28.04 6.86
C TYR A 54 18.11 28.34 5.75
N MET A 55 18.62 28.76 4.59
CA MET A 55 17.82 28.95 3.39
C MET A 55 18.60 28.47 2.19
N ILE A 56 17.98 27.73 1.30
CA ILE A 56 18.57 27.37 0.00
C ILE A 56 18.04 28.27 -1.10
N ASP A 57 18.77 28.30 -2.20
CA ASP A 57 18.42 29.06 -3.40
C ASP A 57 17.17 28.49 -4.09
N SER A 58 16.42 29.37 -4.77
CA SER A 58 15.20 29.03 -5.51
C SER A 58 15.05 29.86 -6.78
N ASN A 59 14.16 29.45 -7.68
CA ASN A 59 13.91 30.14 -8.92
C ASN A 59 13.40 31.57 -8.71
N HIS A 60 12.50 31.83 -7.77
CA HIS A 60 12.03 33.16 -7.42
C HIS A 60 13.12 33.99 -6.71
N GLY A 61 13.85 33.36 -5.76
CA GLY A 61 14.99 34.00 -5.09
C GLY A 61 16.06 34.48 -6.08
N TRP A 62 16.41 33.62 -7.05
CA TRP A 62 17.37 33.92 -8.11
C TRP A 62 16.91 35.05 -9.03
N LYS A 63 15.62 35.12 -9.38
CA LYS A 63 15.08 36.24 -10.18
C LYS A 63 15.18 37.56 -9.44
N ILE A 64 14.78 37.63 -8.18
CA ILE A 64 14.86 38.85 -7.36
C ILE A 64 16.32 39.27 -7.14
N TYR A 65 17.23 38.31 -6.91
CA TYR A 65 18.67 38.58 -6.85
C TYR A 65 19.19 39.26 -8.12
N ARG A 66 18.88 38.72 -9.31
CA ARG A 66 19.29 39.29 -10.60
C ARG A 66 18.71 40.69 -10.84
N TRP A 67 17.43 40.87 -10.49
CA TRP A 67 16.77 42.15 -10.59
C TRP A 67 17.44 43.20 -9.67
N LEU A 68 17.73 42.87 -8.43
CA LEU A 68 18.44 43.73 -7.50
C LEU A 68 19.82 44.15 -8.04
N LYS A 69 20.49 43.25 -8.76
CA LYS A 69 21.78 43.57 -9.43
C LYS A 69 21.65 44.46 -10.69
N GLY A 70 20.44 44.78 -11.08
CA GLY A 70 20.19 45.60 -12.29
C GLY A 70 20.19 44.83 -13.60
N ASN A 71 20.15 43.49 -13.54
CA ASN A 71 20.00 42.67 -14.75
C ASN A 71 18.60 42.82 -15.33
N GLN A 72 18.48 42.73 -16.66
CA GLN A 72 17.17 42.62 -17.31
C GLN A 72 16.58 41.24 -17.02
N VAL A 73 15.49 41.21 -16.26
CA VAL A 73 14.71 39.98 -15.93
C VAL A 73 13.24 40.28 -16.11
N THR A 74 12.51 39.33 -16.66
CA THR A 74 11.04 39.40 -16.71
C THR A 74 10.49 38.94 -15.35
N LEU A 75 9.95 39.92 -14.62
CA LEU A 75 9.27 39.65 -13.35
C LEU A 75 7.84 39.17 -13.65
N GLN A 76 7.48 37.99 -13.13
CA GLN A 76 6.18 37.31 -13.33
C GLN A 76 5.84 36.48 -12.09
N HIS A 77 4.59 36.09 -11.97
CA HIS A 77 4.13 35.22 -10.90
C HIS A 77 4.31 35.80 -9.49
N GLY A 78 4.10 37.11 -9.33
CA GLY A 78 4.22 37.82 -8.06
C GLY A 78 5.61 38.43 -7.80
N ASP A 79 6.62 38.17 -8.63
CA ASP A 79 7.96 38.82 -8.53
C ASP A 79 7.84 40.32 -8.63
N GLU A 80 6.93 40.84 -9.50
CA GLU A 80 6.61 42.26 -9.66
C GLU A 80 6.07 42.90 -8.38
N LEU A 81 5.26 42.16 -7.61
CA LEU A 81 4.76 42.64 -6.31
C LEU A 81 5.89 42.71 -5.28
N THR A 82 6.75 41.69 -5.25
CA THR A 82 7.94 41.68 -4.39
C THR A 82 8.87 42.86 -4.71
N ALA A 83 9.14 43.11 -5.99
CA ALA A 83 9.97 44.25 -6.39
C ALA A 83 9.32 45.60 -5.98
N LYS A 84 8.00 45.71 -6.09
CA LYS A 84 7.26 46.89 -5.63
C LYS A 84 7.36 47.08 -4.12
N GLU A 85 7.16 46.03 -3.31
CA GLU A 85 7.31 46.10 -1.86
C GLU A 85 8.72 46.52 -1.45
N ILE A 86 9.77 45.94 -2.07
CA ILE A 86 11.18 46.30 -1.80
C ILE A 86 11.44 47.75 -2.16
N ASN A 87 11.03 48.22 -3.35
CA ASN A 87 11.23 49.58 -3.76
C ASN A 87 10.52 50.61 -2.88
N GLN A 88 9.27 50.33 -2.50
CA GLN A 88 8.50 51.20 -1.58
C GLN A 88 9.16 51.29 -0.22
N TRP A 89 9.67 50.19 0.29
CA TRP A 89 10.36 50.14 1.57
C TRP A 89 11.71 50.87 1.48
N LEU A 90 12.53 50.65 0.45
CA LEU A 90 13.80 51.35 0.26
C LEU A 90 13.60 52.88 0.12
N ALA A 91 12.53 53.31 -0.53
CA ALA A 91 12.23 54.75 -0.69
C ALA A 91 12.00 55.49 0.65
N THR A 92 11.83 54.79 1.76
CA THR A 92 11.72 55.40 3.10
C THR A 92 13.06 55.73 3.74
N TYR A 93 14.19 55.40 3.11
CA TYR A 93 15.54 55.58 3.58
C TYR A 93 16.33 56.57 2.72
N SER A 94 17.45 57.10 3.24
CA SER A 94 18.39 57.92 2.50
C SER A 94 19.04 57.13 1.33
N GLU A 95 19.50 57.80 0.29
CA GLU A 95 20.13 57.13 -0.86
C GLU A 95 21.31 56.23 -0.48
N GLU A 96 22.08 56.63 0.50
CA GLU A 96 23.23 55.84 1.03
C GLU A 96 22.74 54.57 1.73
N GLU A 97 21.70 54.69 2.54
CA GLU A 97 21.08 53.53 3.24
C GLU A 97 20.36 52.60 2.25
N GLN A 98 19.66 53.14 1.24
CA GLN A 98 19.03 52.33 0.19
C GLN A 98 20.07 51.45 -0.50
N LYS A 99 21.23 52.03 -0.85
CA LYS A 99 22.31 51.27 -1.47
C LYS A 99 22.83 50.16 -0.54
N ARG A 100 23.09 50.46 0.72
CA ARG A 100 23.54 49.49 1.72
C ARG A 100 22.53 48.36 1.90
N LEU A 101 21.26 48.68 2.09
CA LEU A 101 20.19 47.69 2.29
C LEU A 101 19.98 46.81 1.06
N LYS A 102 20.10 47.37 -0.13
CA LYS A 102 20.04 46.65 -1.39
C LYS A 102 21.24 45.70 -1.52
N ASP A 103 22.44 46.14 -1.20
CA ASP A 103 23.63 45.29 -1.21
C ASP A 103 23.52 44.14 -0.19
N GLU A 104 22.93 44.37 0.98
CA GLU A 104 22.64 43.32 1.98
C GLU A 104 21.68 42.24 1.41
N PHE A 105 20.62 42.62 0.70
CA PHE A 105 19.75 41.65 0.05
C PHE A 105 20.44 40.87 -1.07
N ILE A 106 21.25 41.55 -1.88
CA ILE A 106 22.06 40.91 -2.93
C ILE A 106 23.03 39.88 -2.30
N GLN A 107 23.69 40.26 -1.20
CA GLN A 107 24.60 39.35 -0.51
C GLN A 107 23.84 38.15 0.11
N PHE A 108 22.72 38.39 0.77
CA PHE A 108 21.90 37.37 1.39
C PHE A 108 21.39 36.32 0.38
N LEU A 109 20.75 36.78 -0.70
CA LEU A 109 20.24 35.90 -1.75
C LEU A 109 21.35 35.22 -2.56
N GLY A 110 22.46 35.94 -2.81
CA GLY A 110 23.58 35.42 -3.59
C GLY A 110 24.39 34.33 -2.85
N ASN A 111 24.37 34.33 -1.51
CA ASN A 111 25.06 33.37 -0.68
C ASN A 111 24.22 32.11 -0.39
N ALA A 112 22.93 32.07 -0.77
CA ALA A 112 22.10 30.91 -0.59
C ALA A 112 22.63 29.72 -1.40
N PRO A 113 22.92 28.55 -0.75
CA PRO A 113 23.44 27.40 -1.46
C PRO A 113 22.35 26.76 -2.33
N ALA A 114 22.75 26.09 -3.42
CA ALA A 114 21.84 25.39 -4.32
C ALA A 114 21.16 24.17 -3.61
N HIS A 115 21.88 23.54 -2.68
CA HIS A 115 21.37 22.46 -1.84
C HIS A 115 22.09 22.46 -0.50
N TYR A 116 21.46 21.82 0.50
CA TYR A 116 22.00 21.68 1.84
C TYR A 116 22.10 20.20 2.19
N ILE A 117 23.18 19.78 2.86
CA ILE A 117 23.43 18.38 3.20
C ILE A 117 23.59 18.27 4.72
N ILE A 118 22.91 17.28 5.30
CA ILE A 118 23.16 16.80 6.66
C ILE A 118 23.90 15.48 6.53
N GLU A 119 25.09 15.41 7.13
CA GLU A 119 25.97 14.25 7.09
C GLU A 119 26.09 13.63 8.48
N ASP A 120 26.29 12.32 8.51
CA ASP A 120 26.68 11.57 9.67
C ASP A 120 27.99 10.84 9.34
N GLU A 121 29.05 11.11 10.10
CA GLU A 121 30.43 10.58 9.86
C GLU A 121 30.91 10.78 8.39
N GLY A 122 30.51 11.87 7.74
CA GLY A 122 30.87 12.17 6.35
C GLY A 122 30.01 11.47 5.29
N VAL A 123 28.97 10.77 5.71
CA VAL A 123 27.99 10.15 4.80
C VAL A 123 26.73 11.02 4.71
N PRO A 124 26.31 11.46 3.52
CA PRO A 124 25.06 12.20 3.35
C PRO A 124 23.84 11.38 3.81
N MET A 125 23.11 11.89 4.80
CA MET A 125 21.89 11.29 5.34
C MET A 125 20.64 11.98 4.84
N LEU A 126 20.69 13.32 4.72
CA LEU A 126 19.59 14.14 4.27
C LEU A 126 20.11 15.23 3.33
N VAL A 127 19.46 15.38 2.20
CA VAL A 127 19.74 16.46 1.23
C VAL A 127 18.48 17.32 1.07
N CYS A 128 18.64 18.64 1.16
CA CYS A 128 17.55 19.59 0.91
C CYS A 128 17.84 20.37 -0.37
N THR A 129 16.89 20.43 -1.28
CA THR A 129 16.98 21.15 -2.56
C THR A 129 15.65 21.82 -2.89
N HIS A 130 15.66 22.87 -3.74
CA HIS A 130 14.41 23.54 -4.09
C HIS A 130 13.53 22.70 -5.02
N ALA A 131 14.00 22.38 -6.22
CA ALA A 131 13.20 21.68 -7.24
C ALA A 131 13.66 20.24 -7.53
N GLY A 132 14.91 19.92 -7.24
CA GLY A 132 15.47 18.59 -7.46
C GLY A 132 16.99 18.58 -7.46
N ILE A 133 17.57 17.38 -7.43
CA ILE A 133 19.01 17.18 -7.55
C ILE A 133 19.29 15.75 -8.05
N LYS A 134 20.28 15.59 -8.94
CA LYS A 134 20.78 14.26 -9.33
C LYS A 134 21.75 13.74 -8.28
N ASP A 135 21.80 12.44 -8.06
CA ASP A 135 22.72 11.83 -7.09
C ASP A 135 24.17 12.23 -7.33
N GLU A 136 24.58 12.32 -8.58
CA GLU A 136 25.92 12.73 -9.00
C GLU A 136 26.27 14.21 -8.75
N TYR A 137 25.28 15.05 -8.44
CA TYR A 137 25.43 16.48 -8.18
C TYR A 137 25.60 16.80 -6.68
N ILE A 138 25.23 15.87 -5.81
CA ILE A 138 25.25 16.06 -4.37
C ILE A 138 26.68 16.38 -3.89
N GLY A 139 26.80 17.43 -3.10
CA GLY A 139 28.09 17.92 -2.59
C GLY A 139 28.93 18.71 -3.60
N LYS A 140 28.51 18.83 -4.87
CA LYS A 140 29.23 19.56 -5.93
C LYS A 140 28.62 20.93 -6.16
N LYS A 141 29.40 21.83 -6.77
CA LYS A 141 28.99 23.21 -7.07
C LYS A 141 29.34 23.55 -8.52
N SER A 142 28.37 23.99 -9.28
CA SER A 142 28.51 24.59 -10.61
C SER A 142 27.24 25.36 -10.96
N GLN A 143 27.29 26.21 -11.99
CA GLN A 143 26.11 26.91 -12.49
C GLN A 143 25.03 25.92 -12.94
N GLN A 144 25.41 24.86 -13.65
CA GLN A 144 24.51 23.82 -14.11
C GLN A 144 23.79 23.11 -12.94
N ILE A 145 24.52 22.83 -11.86
CA ILE A 145 23.93 22.22 -10.66
C ILE A 145 22.96 23.19 -9.99
N SER A 146 23.34 24.48 -9.87
CA SER A 146 22.45 25.48 -9.29
C SER A 146 21.17 25.65 -10.11
N ASP A 147 21.27 25.66 -11.43
CA ASP A 147 20.09 25.75 -12.30
C ASP A 147 19.21 24.50 -12.19
N TYR A 148 19.82 23.32 -12.11
CA TYR A 148 19.08 22.09 -11.87
C TYR A 148 18.34 22.11 -10.51
N CYS A 149 19.00 22.53 -9.44
CA CYS A 149 18.39 22.62 -8.12
C CYS A 149 17.24 23.64 -8.06
N ARG A 150 17.27 24.73 -8.86
CA ARG A 150 16.24 25.76 -8.92
C ARG A 150 15.01 25.37 -9.72
N TYR A 151 15.19 24.63 -10.82
CA TYR A 151 14.16 24.41 -11.82
C TYR A 151 13.78 22.94 -12.01
N GLY A 152 14.57 22.02 -11.47
CA GLY A 152 14.47 20.59 -11.75
C GLY A 152 14.96 20.24 -13.16
N GLU A 153 14.73 19.03 -13.59
CA GLU A 153 14.98 18.61 -14.96
C GLU A 153 13.78 19.00 -15.84
N SER A 154 14.06 19.76 -16.90
CA SER A 154 13.06 20.10 -17.91
C SER A 154 13.39 19.39 -19.21
N SER A 155 12.41 18.67 -19.76
CA SER A 155 12.55 18.13 -21.12
C SER A 155 12.46 19.25 -22.16
N SER A 156 13.03 19.01 -23.35
CA SER A 156 12.82 19.87 -24.51
C SER A 156 11.37 19.82 -25.04
N ARG A 157 10.51 18.99 -24.45
CA ARG A 157 9.11 18.83 -24.83
C ARG A 157 8.27 19.92 -24.17
N MET A 158 7.37 20.51 -24.97
CA MET A 158 6.45 21.55 -24.51
C MET A 158 5.02 21.01 -24.54
N LYS A 159 4.24 21.30 -23.51
CA LYS A 159 2.79 21.11 -23.48
C LYS A 159 2.15 22.46 -23.20
N ASP A 160 1.31 22.92 -24.11
CA ASP A 160 0.63 24.22 -24.00
C ASP A 160 1.58 25.42 -23.75
N GLY A 161 2.79 25.36 -24.34
CA GLY A 161 3.82 26.39 -24.18
C GLY A 161 4.63 26.32 -22.87
N ILE A 162 4.41 25.30 -22.05
CA ILE A 162 5.12 25.06 -20.79
C ILE A 162 6.05 23.86 -20.96
N PRO A 163 7.34 23.94 -20.56
CA PRO A 163 8.23 22.79 -20.57
C PRO A 163 7.68 21.66 -19.68
N ILE A 164 7.65 20.44 -20.22
CA ILE A 164 7.29 19.26 -19.43
C ILE A 164 8.45 19.00 -18.46
N ARG A 165 8.15 18.95 -17.17
CA ARG A 165 9.14 18.58 -16.15
C ARG A 165 9.34 17.07 -16.17
N ASP A 166 10.59 16.65 -16.19
CA ASP A 166 10.95 15.24 -16.06
C ASP A 166 10.88 14.84 -14.59
N GLU A 167 10.39 13.63 -14.33
CA GLU A 167 10.17 13.10 -12.99
C GLU A 167 11.49 12.53 -12.44
N TRP A 168 12.49 13.41 -12.22
CA TRP A 168 13.86 13.08 -11.81
C TRP A 168 13.93 12.17 -10.58
N TYR A 169 12.97 12.25 -9.68
CA TYR A 169 12.89 11.48 -8.45
C TYR A 169 12.71 9.97 -8.70
N HIS A 170 12.30 9.56 -9.89
CA HIS A 170 12.30 8.16 -10.28
C HIS A 170 13.69 7.59 -10.54
N HIS A 171 14.68 8.44 -10.75
CA HIS A 171 16.06 8.05 -11.04
C HIS A 171 16.98 8.10 -9.80
N HIS A 172 16.47 8.55 -8.65
CA HIS A 172 17.22 8.53 -7.40
C HIS A 172 17.43 7.08 -6.94
N THR A 173 18.68 6.71 -6.66
CA THR A 173 19.10 5.38 -6.24
C THR A 173 19.94 5.40 -4.97
N GLY A 174 20.23 6.59 -4.44
CA GLY A 174 21.01 6.77 -3.22
C GLY A 174 20.25 6.34 -1.95
N HIS A 175 20.99 6.11 -0.88
CA HIS A 175 20.40 5.75 0.42
C HIS A 175 19.95 6.97 1.25
N MET A 176 20.41 8.18 0.86
CA MET A 176 20.04 9.42 1.55
C MET A 176 18.59 9.81 1.21
N THR A 177 17.94 10.51 2.15
CA THR A 177 16.64 11.14 1.88
C THR A 177 16.84 12.50 1.22
N ILE A 178 16.10 12.80 0.15
CA ILE A 178 16.10 14.11 -0.51
C ILE A 178 14.78 14.83 -0.24
N ILE A 179 14.83 16.01 0.41
CA ILE A 179 13.65 16.84 0.66
C ILE A 179 13.61 17.96 -0.40
N TRP A 180 12.45 18.16 -1.03
CA TRP A 180 12.29 19.11 -2.13
C TRP A 180 10.89 19.71 -2.19
N GLY A 181 10.73 20.75 -3.01
CA GLY A 181 9.49 21.50 -3.24
C GLY A 181 9.32 21.90 -4.70
N HIS A 182 8.87 23.13 -4.98
CA HIS A 182 8.72 23.74 -6.32
C HIS A 182 7.61 23.12 -7.20
N ASP A 183 7.13 21.95 -6.88
CA ASP A 183 6.06 21.22 -7.58
C ASP A 183 4.92 20.97 -6.59
N PRO A 184 3.97 21.92 -6.46
CA PRO A 184 2.93 21.87 -5.45
C PRO A 184 2.07 20.61 -5.58
N ARG A 185 1.95 19.86 -4.47
CA ARG A 185 1.18 18.62 -4.36
C ARG A 185 0.19 18.71 -3.20
N PRO A 186 -0.97 18.05 -3.28
CA PRO A 186 -1.96 18.14 -2.21
C PRO A 186 -1.49 17.49 -0.89
N TYR A 187 -0.51 16.58 -0.95
CA TYR A 187 0.03 15.84 0.20
C TYR A 187 1.54 15.70 0.07
N PRO A 188 2.29 15.54 1.21
CA PRO A 188 3.69 15.13 1.14
C PRO A 188 3.81 13.82 0.35
N THR A 189 4.64 13.81 -0.68
CA THR A 189 4.78 12.66 -1.57
C THR A 189 6.18 12.10 -1.46
N THR A 190 6.28 10.83 -1.07
CA THR A 190 7.55 10.10 -0.99
C THR A 190 7.68 9.15 -2.17
N ILE A 191 8.74 9.27 -2.95
CA ILE A 191 9.06 8.39 -4.08
C ILE A 191 10.57 8.17 -4.08
N ASN A 192 11.02 6.92 -4.06
CA ASN A 192 12.44 6.53 -4.10
C ASN A 192 13.30 7.33 -3.08
N SER A 193 12.89 7.36 -1.81
CA SER A 193 13.55 8.14 -0.74
C SER A 193 13.63 9.65 -1.00
N THR A 194 12.91 10.20 -1.98
CA THR A 194 12.73 11.64 -2.14
C THR A 194 11.37 12.07 -1.61
N ILE A 195 11.30 13.19 -0.92
CA ILE A 195 10.08 13.66 -0.26
C ILE A 195 9.77 15.09 -0.74
N ASN A 196 8.64 15.25 -1.44
CA ASN A 196 8.09 16.55 -1.75
C ASN A 196 7.28 17.07 -0.55
N ILE A 197 7.62 18.26 -0.04
CA ILE A 197 6.88 18.92 1.06
C ILE A 197 6.25 20.25 0.64
N ASP A 198 6.18 20.57 -0.66
CA ASP A 198 5.44 21.71 -1.15
C ASP A 198 3.96 21.33 -1.35
N GLN A 199 3.12 21.74 -0.42
CA GLN A 199 1.68 21.54 -0.49
C GLN A 199 0.94 22.80 -0.94
N GLY A 200 1.63 23.69 -1.64
CA GLY A 200 1.03 24.83 -2.33
C GLY A 200 0.27 25.77 -1.41
N VAL A 201 0.88 26.23 -0.34
CA VAL A 201 0.24 27.14 0.63
C VAL A 201 -0.34 28.39 -0.02
N VAL A 202 0.31 28.91 -1.06
CA VAL A 202 -0.19 30.08 -1.82
C VAL A 202 -1.43 29.79 -2.66
N PHE A 203 -1.68 28.54 -2.97
CA PHE A 203 -2.86 28.04 -3.71
C PHE A 203 -3.99 27.57 -2.80
N GLY A 204 -3.93 27.86 -1.49
CA GLY A 204 -4.92 27.43 -0.52
C GLY A 204 -4.68 26.03 0.07
N GLY A 205 -3.49 25.47 -0.13
CA GLY A 205 -3.08 24.21 0.45
C GLY A 205 -2.47 24.37 1.85
N LYS A 206 -1.34 23.74 2.13
CA LYS A 206 -0.70 23.75 3.45
C LYS A 206 0.74 24.24 3.38
N LEU A 207 1.22 24.81 4.48
CA LEU A 207 2.64 25.01 4.73
C LEU A 207 3.12 23.84 5.60
N THR A 208 4.03 23.03 5.06
CA THR A 208 4.46 21.77 5.67
C THR A 208 5.94 21.80 6.01
N ALA A 209 6.27 21.25 7.17
CA ALA A 209 7.63 21.00 7.61
C ALA A 209 7.87 19.49 7.78
N TYR A 210 9.06 19.05 7.41
CA TYR A 210 9.59 17.72 7.72
C TYR A 210 10.54 17.82 8.90
N ARG A 211 10.29 17.06 9.96
CA ARG A 211 11.15 17.01 11.15
C ARG A 211 12.20 15.93 11.00
N TYR A 212 13.44 16.31 11.19
CA TYR A 212 14.57 15.41 11.18
C TYR A 212 15.33 15.49 12.53
N PRO A 213 15.72 14.38 13.15
CA PRO A 213 15.72 13.00 12.66
C PRO A 213 14.40 12.22 12.86
N GLU A 214 13.34 12.80 13.42
CA GLU A 214 12.06 12.11 13.76
C GLU A 214 11.30 11.58 12.54
N LYS A 215 11.64 12.01 11.34
CA LYS A 215 11.01 11.60 10.07
C LYS A 215 9.49 11.78 10.09
N SER A 216 9.03 12.93 10.58
CA SER A 216 7.59 13.24 10.75
C SER A 216 7.22 14.58 10.13
N PHE A 217 5.95 14.73 9.76
CA PHE A 217 5.43 15.94 9.14
C PHE A 217 4.62 16.76 10.14
N VAL A 218 4.75 18.09 10.06
CA VAL A 218 3.90 19.05 10.74
C VAL A 218 3.43 20.08 9.71
N ALA A 219 2.14 20.37 9.66
CA ALA A 219 1.59 21.30 8.69
C ALA A 219 0.55 22.25 9.30
N VAL A 220 0.37 23.41 8.68
CA VAL A 220 -0.70 24.36 8.93
C VAL A 220 -1.42 24.68 7.63
N ASP A 221 -2.73 24.87 7.70
CA ASP A 221 -3.54 25.21 6.55
C ASP A 221 -3.29 26.65 6.10
N ALA A 222 -3.37 26.92 4.81
CA ALA A 222 -3.39 28.28 4.29
C ALA A 222 -4.66 29.00 4.76
N LEU A 223 -4.54 30.30 5.07
CA LEU A 223 -5.70 31.11 5.47
C LEU A 223 -6.69 31.33 4.30
N LYS A 224 -6.19 31.32 3.07
CA LYS A 224 -6.97 31.45 1.83
C LYS A 224 -6.11 31.05 0.61
N ASN A 225 -6.73 30.93 -0.55
CA ASN A 225 -6.01 30.89 -1.83
C ASN A 225 -5.57 32.32 -2.19
N TYR A 226 -4.24 32.54 -2.31
CA TYR A 226 -3.65 33.85 -2.63
C TYR A 226 -3.42 34.05 -4.13
N ASN A 227 -3.50 32.98 -4.94
CA ASN A 227 -3.19 33.01 -6.38
C ASN A 227 -4.44 33.16 -7.28
N GLY A 228 -5.66 33.20 -6.70
CA GLY A 228 -6.89 33.24 -7.50
C GLY A 228 -7.32 31.87 -8.05
N VAL A 229 -8.25 31.87 -9.00
CA VAL A 229 -8.96 30.64 -9.45
C VAL A 229 -8.38 30.05 -10.76
N GLU A 230 -7.66 30.84 -11.56
CA GLU A 230 -7.37 30.51 -12.96
C GLU A 230 -6.41 29.33 -13.17
N HIS A 231 -5.53 29.05 -12.22
CA HIS A 231 -4.57 27.95 -12.34
C HIS A 231 -4.17 27.44 -10.95
N ASN A 232 -4.67 26.28 -10.57
CA ASN A 232 -4.34 25.69 -9.28
C ASN A 232 -3.64 24.34 -9.48
N PRO A 233 -2.30 24.28 -9.29
CA PRO A 233 -1.51 23.08 -9.53
C PRO A 233 -1.90 21.91 -8.63
N ILE A 234 -2.48 22.16 -7.46
CA ILE A 234 -2.98 21.11 -6.58
C ILE A 234 -4.17 20.37 -7.20
N ILE A 235 -5.09 21.13 -7.84
CA ILE A 235 -6.26 20.55 -8.52
C ILE A 235 -5.80 19.75 -9.74
N GLU A 236 -4.84 20.29 -10.50
CA GLU A 236 -4.27 19.61 -11.66
C GLU A 236 -3.55 18.34 -11.26
N TRP A 237 -2.79 18.39 -10.19
CA TRP A 237 -2.12 17.19 -9.68
C TRP A 237 -3.12 16.11 -9.24
N LYS A 238 -4.21 16.48 -8.54
CA LYS A 238 -5.29 15.54 -8.20
C LYS A 238 -5.89 14.90 -9.45
N SER A 239 -6.11 15.71 -10.47
CA SER A 239 -6.62 15.22 -11.76
C SER A 239 -5.63 14.26 -12.43
N LYS A 240 -4.33 14.59 -12.45
CA LYS A 240 -3.27 13.72 -13.00
C LYS A 240 -3.16 12.41 -12.19
N ARG A 241 -3.17 12.49 -10.86
CA ARG A 241 -3.11 11.32 -9.98
C ARG A 241 -4.20 10.30 -10.26
N LEU A 242 -5.41 10.77 -10.56
CA LEU A 242 -6.58 9.94 -10.80
C LEU A 242 -6.71 9.47 -12.26
N GLN A 243 -5.73 9.75 -13.12
CA GLN A 243 -5.73 9.25 -14.49
C GLN A 243 -5.57 7.73 -14.52
N PRO A 244 -6.17 7.05 -15.49
CA PRO A 244 -5.96 5.62 -15.69
C PRO A 244 -4.49 5.31 -15.98
N PRO A 245 -4.02 4.10 -15.69
CA PRO A 245 -2.64 3.71 -15.95
C PRO A 245 -2.29 3.79 -17.44
N ASN A 246 -1.06 4.16 -17.75
CA ASN A 246 -0.56 4.18 -19.12
C ASN A 246 -0.32 2.75 -19.64
N ILE A 247 -1.30 2.22 -20.36
CA ILE A 247 -1.31 0.84 -20.88
C ILE A 247 -0.11 0.59 -21.80
N GLN A 248 0.28 1.57 -22.63
CA GLN A 248 1.40 1.39 -23.57
C GLN A 248 2.73 1.20 -22.81
N ALA A 249 2.98 2.01 -21.79
CA ALA A 249 4.17 1.86 -20.95
C ALA A 249 4.22 0.50 -20.24
N LEU A 250 3.07 0.02 -19.74
CA LEU A 250 2.99 -1.30 -19.12
C LEU A 250 3.29 -2.45 -20.10
N ILE A 251 2.79 -2.37 -21.33
CA ILE A 251 2.99 -3.41 -22.38
C ILE A 251 4.44 -3.48 -22.86
N GLU A 252 5.18 -2.39 -22.83
CA GLU A 252 6.60 -2.36 -23.19
C GLU A 252 7.49 -3.10 -22.19
N GLY A 253 6.99 -3.27 -20.97
CA GLY A 253 7.72 -3.84 -19.84
C GLY A 253 8.34 -2.76 -18.98
N TYR A 254 8.43 -3.03 -17.68
CA TYR A 254 8.84 -2.03 -16.70
C TYR A 254 9.52 -2.67 -15.49
N ARG A 255 10.18 -1.83 -14.69
CA ARG A 255 10.78 -2.20 -13.41
C ARG A 255 10.05 -1.48 -12.29
N ILE A 256 9.68 -2.22 -11.26
CA ILE A 256 9.11 -1.70 -10.02
C ILE A 256 10.24 -1.59 -9.02
N GLN A 257 10.54 -0.39 -8.59
CA GLN A 257 11.37 -0.13 -7.42
C GLN A 257 10.48 -0.20 -6.19
N MET A 258 10.88 -1.00 -5.21
CA MET A 258 10.13 -1.20 -3.98
C MET A 258 10.91 -0.63 -2.79
N GLU A 259 10.18 -0.04 -1.84
CA GLU A 259 10.83 0.61 -0.68
C GLU A 259 11.42 -0.41 0.32
N GLU A 260 10.74 -1.53 0.51
CA GLU A 260 11.07 -2.49 1.56
C GLU A 260 11.56 -3.84 1.02
N PHE A 261 11.40 -4.09 -0.27
CA PHE A 261 11.67 -5.40 -0.88
C PHE A 261 12.57 -5.28 -2.11
N GLU A 262 12.98 -6.43 -2.65
CA GLU A 262 13.77 -6.47 -3.89
C GLU A 262 12.94 -5.99 -5.10
N ASP A 263 13.57 -5.20 -5.95
CA ASP A 263 12.96 -4.69 -7.18
C ASP A 263 12.47 -5.81 -8.10
N VAL A 264 11.34 -5.57 -8.77
CA VAL A 264 10.73 -6.53 -9.69
C VAL A 264 10.74 -6.01 -11.12
N SER A 265 11.27 -6.82 -12.05
CA SER A 265 11.20 -6.52 -13.49
C SER A 265 10.07 -7.31 -14.14
N VAL A 266 9.17 -6.61 -14.81
CA VAL A 266 8.00 -7.17 -15.49
C VAL A 266 8.21 -7.15 -17.01
N LYS A 267 8.13 -8.33 -17.65
CA LYS A 267 8.29 -8.43 -19.11
C LYS A 267 6.95 -8.22 -19.82
N GLY A 268 6.91 -7.35 -20.81
CA GLY A 268 5.70 -6.99 -21.54
C GLY A 268 4.88 -8.15 -22.10
N LYS A 269 5.53 -9.26 -22.47
CA LYS A 269 4.83 -10.47 -22.96
C LYS A 269 3.85 -11.08 -21.95
N TYR A 270 4.06 -10.88 -20.66
CA TYR A 270 3.16 -11.35 -19.60
C TYR A 270 2.06 -10.33 -19.28
N VAL A 271 2.28 -9.05 -19.59
CA VAL A 271 1.36 -7.95 -19.29
C VAL A 271 0.12 -7.96 -20.21
N LYS A 272 0.30 -8.24 -21.51
CA LYS A 272 -0.81 -8.20 -22.49
C LYS A 272 -2.04 -9.04 -22.10
N PRO A 273 -1.90 -10.32 -21.67
CA PRO A 273 -3.06 -11.11 -21.22
C PRO A 273 -3.73 -10.52 -19.97
N VAL A 274 -2.94 -9.94 -19.07
CA VAL A 274 -3.43 -9.31 -17.84
C VAL A 274 -4.28 -8.08 -18.14
N ILE A 275 -3.80 -7.20 -19.02
CA ILE A 275 -4.57 -6.03 -19.45
C ILE A 275 -5.92 -6.46 -20.06
N GLY A 276 -5.93 -7.48 -20.92
CA GLY A 276 -7.17 -8.05 -21.46
C GLY A 276 -8.13 -8.56 -20.38
N SER A 277 -7.61 -9.19 -19.33
CA SER A 277 -8.42 -9.65 -18.20
C SER A 277 -8.96 -8.49 -17.34
N LEU A 278 -8.12 -7.50 -17.05
CA LEU A 278 -8.51 -6.33 -16.26
C LEU A 278 -9.50 -5.41 -16.99
N SER A 279 -9.40 -5.31 -18.32
CA SER A 279 -10.35 -4.52 -19.11
C SER A 279 -11.78 -5.05 -19.08
N THR A 280 -11.95 -6.32 -18.69
CA THR A 280 -13.29 -6.96 -18.48
C THR A 280 -13.68 -7.04 -17.01
N ALA A 281 -12.86 -6.49 -16.10
CA ALA A 281 -13.19 -6.43 -14.68
C ALA A 281 -14.10 -5.22 -14.42
N ASP A 282 -15.26 -5.45 -13.78
CA ASP A 282 -16.20 -4.38 -13.47
C ASP A 282 -15.77 -3.50 -12.29
N THR A 283 -14.63 -3.77 -11.69
CA THR A 283 -14.04 -2.95 -10.63
C THR A 283 -13.36 -1.73 -11.23
N HIS A 284 -13.72 -0.53 -10.74
CA HIS A 284 -13.09 0.70 -11.21
C HIS A 284 -11.58 0.71 -10.89
N PHE A 285 -10.75 1.14 -11.84
CA PHE A 285 -9.29 1.13 -11.68
C PHE A 285 -8.80 1.91 -10.44
N GLY A 286 -9.45 3.01 -10.08
CA GLY A 286 -9.12 3.79 -8.88
C GLY A 286 -9.42 3.07 -7.57
N GLN A 287 -10.22 2.01 -7.57
CA GLN A 287 -10.56 1.20 -6.40
C GLN A 287 -9.79 -0.12 -6.35
N LEU A 288 -9.11 -0.48 -7.44
CA LEU A 288 -8.27 -1.68 -7.49
C LEU A 288 -6.86 -1.34 -6.96
N VAL A 289 -6.72 -1.33 -5.65
CA VAL A 289 -5.55 -0.75 -4.96
C VAL A 289 -4.63 -1.80 -4.32
N TYR A 290 -5.08 -3.04 -4.23
CA TYR A 290 -4.34 -4.16 -3.65
C TYR A 290 -4.80 -5.47 -4.26
N LEU A 291 -3.88 -6.37 -4.51
CA LEU A 291 -4.19 -7.78 -4.77
C LEU A 291 -3.35 -8.66 -3.85
N PRO A 292 -3.97 -9.65 -3.21
CA PRO A 292 -3.27 -10.59 -2.37
C PRO A 292 -2.50 -11.64 -3.20
N PRO A 293 -1.52 -12.32 -2.61
CA PRO A 293 -0.89 -13.48 -3.23
C PRO A 293 -1.91 -14.53 -3.68
N THR A 294 -1.58 -15.26 -4.73
CA THR A 294 -2.46 -16.28 -5.35
C THR A 294 -2.99 -17.26 -4.34
N MET A 295 -2.12 -17.81 -3.49
CA MET A 295 -2.47 -18.72 -2.40
C MET A 295 -1.33 -18.77 -1.39
N SER A 296 -1.66 -18.94 -0.13
CA SER A 296 -0.65 -19.38 0.83
C SER A 296 -0.08 -20.73 0.36
N PRO A 297 1.24 -20.88 0.25
CA PRO A 297 1.82 -22.14 -0.15
C PRO A 297 1.62 -23.21 0.92
N VAL A 298 1.84 -24.45 0.54
CA VAL A 298 1.91 -25.58 1.48
C VAL A 298 3.34 -25.77 1.96
N PRO A 299 3.57 -26.32 3.16
CA PRO A 299 4.88 -26.76 3.60
C PRO A 299 5.39 -27.91 2.70
N ILE A 300 6.54 -28.46 3.02
CA ILE A 300 6.97 -29.71 2.40
C ILE A 300 5.94 -30.83 2.69
N PRO A 301 5.81 -31.83 1.81
CA PRO A 301 4.91 -32.96 2.04
C PRO A 301 5.24 -33.68 3.34
N SER A 302 4.18 -34.15 4.01
CA SER A 302 4.33 -34.84 5.29
C SER A 302 5.15 -36.13 5.18
N GLN A 303 5.97 -36.35 6.20
CA GLN A 303 6.71 -37.62 6.37
C GLN A 303 5.84 -38.74 6.92
N LEU A 304 4.65 -38.43 7.46
CA LEU A 304 3.71 -39.41 7.94
C LEU A 304 3.09 -40.18 6.76
N PRO A 305 2.91 -41.52 6.87
CA PRO A 305 2.47 -42.36 5.75
C PRO A 305 1.10 -41.95 5.20
N ASP A 306 0.14 -41.65 6.06
CA ASP A 306 -1.26 -41.39 5.69
C ASP A 306 -1.60 -39.93 5.44
N TYR A 307 -0.62 -39.03 5.38
CA TYR A 307 -0.83 -37.59 5.22
C TYR A 307 -0.02 -37.01 4.07
N LEU A 308 -0.68 -36.20 3.26
CA LEU A 308 -0.01 -35.33 2.28
C LEU A 308 0.46 -34.04 2.93
N GLU A 309 -0.38 -33.45 3.77
CA GLU A 309 -0.14 -32.24 4.54
C GLU A 309 -0.35 -32.54 6.03
N HIS A 310 0.55 -32.04 6.88
CA HIS A 310 0.43 -32.16 8.32
C HIS A 310 1.02 -30.95 9.02
N PRO A 311 0.50 -30.49 10.18
CA PRO A 311 0.97 -29.27 10.85
C PRO A 311 2.44 -29.24 11.19
N VAL A 312 3.01 -30.37 11.58
CA VAL A 312 4.42 -30.47 12.00
C VAL A 312 5.39 -29.92 10.95
N GLU A 313 5.14 -30.13 9.67
CA GLU A 313 6.01 -29.62 8.61
C GLU A 313 5.97 -28.08 8.50
N ALA A 314 4.84 -27.46 8.77
CA ALA A 314 4.72 -26.00 8.82
C ALA A 314 5.41 -25.43 10.08
N PHE A 315 5.24 -26.07 11.23
CA PHE A 315 5.89 -25.66 12.48
C PHE A 315 7.42 -25.77 12.37
N LYS A 316 7.93 -26.90 11.85
CA LYS A 316 9.35 -27.13 11.61
C LYS A 316 9.93 -26.08 10.66
N TYR A 317 9.20 -25.72 9.59
CA TYR A 317 9.65 -24.68 8.67
C TYR A 317 9.99 -23.39 9.41
N TYR A 318 9.10 -22.87 10.24
CA TYR A 318 9.32 -21.64 10.97
C TYR A 318 10.38 -21.79 12.08
N ARG A 319 10.35 -22.88 12.84
CA ARG A 319 11.35 -23.16 13.87
C ARG A 319 12.76 -23.24 13.30
N ASP A 320 12.96 -23.88 12.15
CA ASP A 320 14.26 -24.03 11.51
C ASP A 320 14.85 -22.68 11.05
N TYR A 321 14.01 -21.65 10.95
CA TYR A 321 14.40 -20.26 10.75
C TYR A 321 14.38 -19.41 12.05
N GLY A 322 14.27 -20.04 13.22
CA GLY A 322 14.33 -19.35 14.51
C GLY A 322 13.04 -18.62 14.90
N VAL A 323 11.92 -18.89 14.24
CA VAL A 323 10.62 -18.29 14.56
C VAL A 323 9.86 -19.25 15.47
N ASN A 324 9.70 -18.88 16.74
CA ASN A 324 9.04 -19.71 17.76
C ASN A 324 7.55 -19.31 17.95
N GLN A 325 7.27 -17.99 17.90
CA GLN A 325 5.90 -17.52 18.09
C GLN A 325 5.10 -17.59 16.78
N LEU A 326 4.11 -18.46 16.75
CA LEU A 326 3.22 -18.64 15.60
C LEU A 326 1.78 -18.39 16.01
N ILE A 327 0.98 -17.92 15.04
CA ILE A 327 -0.46 -17.92 15.11
C ILE A 327 -1.01 -18.95 14.12
N VAL A 328 -1.96 -19.73 14.56
CA VAL A 328 -2.60 -20.77 13.76
C VAL A 328 -4.08 -20.46 13.66
N GLU A 329 -4.52 -20.09 12.48
CA GLU A 329 -5.89 -19.67 12.21
C GLU A 329 -6.68 -20.77 11.51
N LYS A 330 -7.94 -20.97 11.91
CA LYS A 330 -8.89 -21.82 11.20
C LYS A 330 -9.08 -21.30 9.78
N LYS A 331 -8.82 -22.14 8.79
CA LYS A 331 -8.97 -21.73 7.41
C LYS A 331 -10.44 -21.81 6.97
N HIS A 332 -11.01 -20.63 6.67
CA HIS A 332 -12.33 -20.55 6.09
C HIS A 332 -12.34 -21.05 4.64
N MET A 333 -13.41 -21.70 4.23
CA MET A 333 -13.64 -22.09 2.86
C MET A 333 -14.75 -21.24 2.24
N GLY A 334 -14.32 -20.31 1.43
CA GLY A 334 -15.16 -19.39 0.67
C GLY A 334 -14.44 -18.93 -0.58
N SER A 335 -14.48 -17.66 -0.84
CA SER A 335 -13.70 -17.01 -1.90
C SER A 335 -13.03 -15.78 -1.34
N ARG A 336 -11.70 -15.65 -1.54
CA ARG A 336 -10.94 -14.51 -1.06
C ARG A 336 -11.43 -13.23 -1.72
N GLY A 337 -11.76 -12.23 -0.90
CA GLY A 337 -12.22 -10.91 -1.31
C GLY A 337 -11.49 -9.80 -0.61
N ILE A 338 -11.27 -8.71 -1.32
CA ILE A 338 -10.74 -7.46 -0.78
C ILE A 338 -11.90 -6.50 -0.62
N LEU A 339 -12.02 -5.95 0.57
CA LEU A 339 -13.05 -4.98 0.93
C LEU A 339 -12.40 -3.61 1.17
N LEU A 340 -12.67 -2.65 0.31
CA LEU A 340 -12.33 -1.24 0.51
C LEU A 340 -13.61 -0.49 0.84
N ILE A 341 -13.63 0.21 1.99
CA ILE A 341 -14.78 0.98 2.40
C ILE A 341 -14.36 2.35 2.91
N PHE A 342 -15.05 3.39 2.46
CA PHE A 342 -14.80 4.79 2.79
C PHE A 342 -15.80 5.34 3.80
N LYS A 343 -15.36 6.35 4.56
CA LYS A 343 -16.19 7.08 5.52
C LYS A 343 -17.45 7.69 4.87
N ASN A 344 -17.31 8.18 3.64
CA ASN A 344 -18.40 8.71 2.80
C ASN A 344 -17.98 8.77 1.31
N GLU A 345 -18.93 9.09 0.44
CA GLU A 345 -18.75 9.16 -1.02
C GLU A 345 -17.80 10.29 -1.47
N GLU A 346 -17.77 11.42 -0.76
CA GLU A 346 -16.88 12.54 -1.06
C GLU A 346 -15.41 12.13 -0.85
N VAL A 347 -15.14 11.45 0.25
CA VAL A 347 -13.82 10.88 0.52
C VAL A 347 -13.44 9.86 -0.55
N ALA A 348 -14.33 8.95 -0.91
CA ALA A 348 -14.10 7.97 -1.97
C ALA A 348 -13.75 8.65 -3.32
N LEU A 349 -14.48 9.69 -3.69
CA LEU A 349 -14.22 10.49 -4.89
C LEU A 349 -12.79 11.07 -4.88
N ASN A 350 -12.35 11.59 -3.74
CA ASN A 350 -11.01 12.16 -3.57
C ASN A 350 -9.90 11.12 -3.69
N TYR A 351 -10.13 9.89 -3.19
CA TYR A 351 -9.12 8.81 -3.23
C TYR A 351 -9.10 8.06 -4.56
N THR A 352 -10.25 7.87 -5.20
CA THR A 352 -10.41 6.89 -6.29
C THR A 352 -10.96 7.47 -7.59
N GLY A 353 -11.45 8.70 -7.57
CA GLY A 353 -12.11 9.33 -8.72
C GLY A 353 -13.55 8.88 -8.96
N ILE A 354 -14.13 8.08 -8.04
CA ILE A 354 -15.52 7.61 -8.15
C ILE A 354 -16.29 7.84 -6.85
N SER A 355 -17.50 8.37 -6.96
CA SER A 355 -18.39 8.67 -5.85
C SER A 355 -19.25 7.45 -5.51
N ASN A 356 -18.79 6.65 -4.55
CA ASN A 356 -19.51 5.54 -3.94
C ASN A 356 -18.89 5.19 -2.58
N LEU A 357 -19.41 4.21 -1.85
CA LEU A 357 -18.87 3.86 -0.52
C LEU A 357 -17.64 2.97 -0.56
N GLY A 358 -17.24 2.44 -1.72
CA GLY A 358 -16.08 1.55 -1.82
C GLY A 358 -16.25 0.46 -2.88
N ALA A 359 -15.53 -0.66 -2.70
CA ALA A 359 -15.59 -1.81 -3.60
C ALA A 359 -15.30 -3.12 -2.89
N ILE A 360 -15.90 -4.20 -3.40
CA ILE A 360 -15.60 -5.58 -3.00
C ILE A 360 -15.17 -6.34 -4.24
N TYR A 361 -13.92 -6.79 -4.28
CA TYR A 361 -13.39 -7.46 -5.45
C TYR A 361 -12.58 -8.71 -5.09
N SER A 362 -12.53 -9.64 -6.03
CA SER A 362 -11.79 -10.89 -5.88
C SER A 362 -10.30 -10.69 -6.13
N ARG A 363 -9.50 -11.70 -5.81
CA ARG A 363 -8.05 -11.74 -6.08
C ARG A 363 -7.66 -11.41 -7.54
N SER A 364 -8.53 -11.69 -8.50
CA SER A 364 -8.29 -11.37 -9.92
C SER A 364 -8.67 -9.94 -10.32
N GLY A 365 -9.03 -9.09 -9.36
CA GLY A 365 -9.47 -7.72 -9.60
C GLY A 365 -10.92 -7.59 -10.10
N LYS A 366 -11.64 -8.70 -10.25
CA LYS A 366 -13.05 -8.68 -10.69
C LYS A 366 -13.96 -8.36 -9.52
N ARG A 367 -14.99 -7.55 -9.77
CA ARG A 367 -16.04 -7.27 -8.79
C ARG A 367 -16.60 -8.56 -8.19
N PHE A 368 -16.79 -8.59 -6.88
CA PHE A 368 -17.21 -9.81 -6.19
C PHE A 368 -18.71 -10.06 -6.35
N PHE A 369 -19.52 -9.05 -6.16
CA PHE A 369 -20.98 -9.10 -6.25
C PHE A 369 -21.51 -8.33 -7.46
N LYS A 370 -22.78 -8.51 -7.80
CA LYS A 370 -23.51 -7.58 -8.66
C LYS A 370 -23.59 -6.22 -7.97
N LYS A 371 -23.68 -5.17 -8.74
CA LYS A 371 -23.60 -3.79 -8.24
C LYS A 371 -24.61 -3.48 -7.14
N ASP A 372 -25.86 -3.89 -7.30
CA ASP A 372 -26.95 -3.69 -6.34
C ASP A 372 -26.71 -4.39 -5.00
N ILE A 373 -26.20 -5.63 -5.03
CA ILE A 373 -25.85 -6.39 -3.83
C ILE A 373 -24.62 -5.77 -3.14
N GLU A 374 -23.60 -5.39 -3.90
CA GLU A 374 -22.40 -4.74 -3.37
C GLU A 374 -22.73 -3.43 -2.66
N GLU A 375 -23.53 -2.56 -3.28
CA GLU A 375 -23.96 -1.29 -2.70
C GLU A 375 -24.73 -1.49 -1.38
N ARG A 376 -25.60 -2.49 -1.30
CA ARG A 376 -26.30 -2.84 -0.06
C ARG A 376 -25.34 -3.32 1.04
N ILE A 377 -24.40 -4.20 0.73
CA ILE A 377 -23.41 -4.69 1.67
C ILE A 377 -22.55 -3.53 2.18
N LEU A 378 -22.02 -2.71 1.29
CA LEU A 378 -21.19 -1.54 1.63
C LEU A 378 -21.94 -0.54 2.50
N THR A 379 -23.23 -0.30 2.21
CA THR A 379 -24.09 0.59 3.01
C THR A 379 -24.27 0.04 4.43
N VAL A 380 -24.54 -1.25 4.59
CA VAL A 380 -24.70 -1.88 5.90
C VAL A 380 -23.40 -1.78 6.72
N ILE A 381 -22.25 -2.09 6.11
CA ILE A 381 -20.96 -2.05 6.79
C ILE A 381 -20.61 -0.60 7.17
N GLN A 382 -20.68 0.35 6.21
CA GLN A 382 -20.35 1.76 6.44
C GLN A 382 -21.23 2.37 7.54
N SER A 383 -22.53 2.10 7.52
CA SER A 383 -23.45 2.60 8.53
C SER A 383 -23.15 2.04 9.91
N SER A 384 -22.78 0.76 10.00
CA SER A 384 -22.39 0.12 11.26
C SER A 384 -21.09 0.68 11.80
N LEU A 385 -20.07 0.87 10.95
CA LEU A 385 -18.80 1.48 11.33
C LEU A 385 -18.98 2.92 11.80
N LYS A 386 -19.78 3.71 11.07
CA LYS A 386 -20.07 5.11 11.43
C LYS A 386 -20.83 5.22 12.74
N LYS A 387 -21.84 4.37 12.98
CA LYS A 387 -22.65 4.35 14.22
C LYS A 387 -21.80 4.04 15.45
N ASN A 388 -20.70 3.32 15.30
CA ASN A 388 -19.78 2.95 16.37
C ASN A 388 -18.48 3.77 16.36
N ASP A 389 -18.51 4.96 15.75
CA ASP A 389 -17.43 5.95 15.73
C ASP A 389 -16.08 5.39 15.23
N TYR A 390 -16.10 4.32 14.41
CA TYR A 390 -14.89 3.63 13.93
C TYR A 390 -13.93 4.58 13.22
N PHE A 391 -14.44 5.38 12.28
CA PHE A 391 -13.60 6.28 11.48
C PHE A 391 -12.97 7.38 12.34
N ASP A 392 -13.66 7.86 13.36
CA ASP A 392 -13.14 8.89 14.28
C ASP A 392 -12.19 8.26 15.31
N LYS A 393 -12.50 7.06 15.84
CA LYS A 393 -11.65 6.30 16.76
C LYS A 393 -10.27 6.02 16.15
N TYR A 394 -10.22 5.65 14.88
CA TYR A 394 -8.97 5.32 14.18
C TYR A 394 -8.40 6.49 13.36
N GLU A 395 -9.03 7.67 13.41
CA GLU A 395 -8.66 8.86 12.64
C GLU A 395 -8.43 8.51 11.16
N THR A 396 -9.42 7.83 10.55
CA THR A 396 -9.27 7.27 9.20
C THR A 396 -10.43 7.64 8.28
N ASP A 397 -10.12 7.79 7.01
CA ASP A 397 -11.06 8.04 5.93
C ASP A 397 -11.57 6.74 5.29
N PHE A 398 -10.83 5.64 5.45
CA PHE A 398 -11.20 4.33 4.89
C PHE A 398 -10.62 3.19 5.71
N VAL A 399 -11.17 2.00 5.51
CA VAL A 399 -10.57 0.74 5.92
C VAL A 399 -10.47 -0.21 4.73
N LEU A 400 -9.31 -0.86 4.61
CA LEU A 400 -9.05 -1.89 3.60
C LEU A 400 -8.79 -3.22 4.29
N LEU A 401 -9.60 -4.23 3.94
CA LEU A 401 -9.59 -5.55 4.57
C LEU A 401 -9.28 -6.66 3.56
N ASP A 402 -8.56 -7.67 4.02
CA ASP A 402 -8.39 -8.94 3.32
C ASP A 402 -9.27 -10.00 4.01
N CYS A 403 -10.20 -10.57 3.26
CA CYS A 403 -11.29 -11.35 3.81
C CYS A 403 -11.51 -12.65 3.06
N GLU A 404 -12.14 -13.62 3.74
CA GLU A 404 -12.82 -14.72 3.07
C GLU A 404 -14.33 -14.45 3.04
N ILE A 405 -14.96 -14.58 1.88
CA ILE A 405 -16.39 -14.33 1.68
C ILE A 405 -17.11 -15.65 1.44
N MET A 406 -18.12 -15.92 2.26
CA MET A 406 -18.89 -17.16 2.28
C MET A 406 -20.37 -16.92 2.02
N PRO A 407 -21.10 -17.90 1.49
CA PRO A 407 -20.70 -19.28 1.20
C PRO A 407 -19.85 -19.44 -0.07
N TRP A 408 -19.20 -20.58 -0.20
CA TRP A 408 -18.34 -20.89 -1.35
C TRP A 408 -19.10 -20.89 -2.69
N ASN A 409 -20.33 -21.35 -2.70
CA ASN A 409 -21.17 -21.38 -3.91
C ASN A 409 -21.50 -19.98 -4.49
N LEU A 410 -21.27 -18.88 -3.80
CA LEU A 410 -21.41 -17.51 -4.38
C LEU A 410 -20.58 -17.33 -5.64
N LYS A 411 -19.37 -17.89 -5.69
CA LYS A 411 -18.47 -17.81 -6.86
C LYS A 411 -18.25 -19.15 -7.55
N ALA A 412 -18.46 -20.27 -6.86
CA ALA A 412 -18.17 -21.60 -7.34
C ALA A 412 -19.42 -22.36 -7.83
N GLN A 413 -20.58 -21.72 -7.95
CA GLN A 413 -21.86 -22.38 -8.29
C GLN A 413 -21.77 -23.29 -9.52
N ASP A 414 -21.18 -22.79 -10.61
CA ASP A 414 -21.01 -23.56 -11.84
C ASP A 414 -20.06 -24.74 -11.66
N LEU A 415 -18.98 -24.54 -10.91
CA LEU A 415 -18.01 -25.61 -10.59
C LEU A 415 -18.66 -26.70 -9.75
N ILE A 416 -19.44 -26.31 -8.74
CA ILE A 416 -20.16 -27.22 -7.87
C ILE A 416 -21.18 -28.02 -8.68
N ASN A 417 -22.06 -27.35 -9.44
CA ASN A 417 -23.14 -28.02 -10.16
C ASN A 417 -22.66 -28.86 -11.34
N LYS A 418 -21.67 -28.34 -12.10
CA LYS A 418 -21.22 -29.00 -13.34
C LYS A 418 -20.10 -30.03 -13.13
N GLN A 419 -19.43 -30.01 -11.99
CA GLN A 419 -18.32 -30.91 -11.72
C GLN A 419 -18.53 -31.69 -10.41
N TYR A 420 -18.55 -31.05 -9.26
CA TYR A 420 -18.54 -31.78 -7.98
C TYR A 420 -19.80 -32.60 -7.74
N ASN A 421 -21.00 -32.02 -7.97
CA ASN A 421 -22.26 -32.76 -7.81
C ASN A 421 -22.31 -33.94 -8.75
N LEU A 422 -22.01 -33.76 -10.03
CA LEU A 422 -22.07 -34.84 -11.02
C LEU A 422 -21.09 -35.96 -10.70
N VAL A 423 -19.86 -35.62 -10.27
CA VAL A 423 -18.85 -36.61 -9.88
C VAL A 423 -19.27 -37.38 -8.63
N ALA A 424 -19.78 -36.67 -7.61
CA ALA A 424 -20.23 -37.29 -6.38
C ALA A 424 -21.41 -38.23 -6.61
N GLU A 425 -22.48 -37.75 -7.26
CA GLU A 425 -23.69 -38.54 -7.54
C GLU A 425 -23.38 -39.76 -8.41
N SER A 426 -22.57 -39.60 -9.46
CA SER A 426 -22.17 -40.71 -10.31
C SER A 426 -21.33 -41.75 -9.55
N ALA A 427 -20.37 -41.31 -8.73
CA ALA A 427 -19.53 -42.22 -7.95
C ALA A 427 -20.36 -42.97 -6.92
N ILE A 428 -21.27 -42.32 -6.20
CA ILE A 428 -22.15 -42.96 -5.21
C ILE A 428 -23.07 -43.96 -5.90
N LEU A 429 -23.71 -43.60 -7.00
CA LEU A 429 -24.59 -44.50 -7.74
C LEU A 429 -23.85 -45.72 -8.26
N ASP A 430 -22.68 -45.51 -8.86
CA ASP A 430 -21.83 -46.59 -9.38
C ASP A 430 -21.45 -47.60 -8.28
N ARG A 431 -21.04 -47.10 -7.10
CA ARG A 431 -20.68 -47.96 -5.97
C ARG A 431 -21.86 -48.71 -5.41
N LYS A 432 -23.05 -48.11 -5.31
CA LYS A 432 -24.28 -48.78 -4.88
C LYS A 432 -24.75 -49.89 -5.84
N ILE A 433 -24.65 -49.64 -7.15
CA ILE A 433 -24.96 -50.66 -8.15
C ILE A 433 -23.95 -51.81 -8.07
N LEU A 434 -22.65 -51.48 -7.93
CA LEU A 434 -21.61 -52.50 -7.79
C LEU A 434 -21.76 -53.30 -6.51
N ASP A 435 -22.10 -52.67 -5.40
CA ASP A 435 -22.36 -53.32 -4.12
C ASP A 435 -23.46 -54.41 -4.21
N LYS A 436 -24.56 -54.03 -4.87
CA LYS A 436 -25.66 -54.98 -5.14
C LYS A 436 -25.21 -56.13 -6.04
N ALA A 437 -24.46 -55.85 -7.10
CA ALA A 437 -23.98 -56.89 -8.01
C ALA A 437 -22.97 -57.85 -7.34
N LEU A 438 -22.06 -57.31 -6.52
CA LEU A 438 -21.10 -58.11 -5.78
C LEU A 438 -21.77 -59.01 -4.72
N SER A 439 -22.80 -58.48 -4.02
CA SER A 439 -23.57 -59.22 -3.03
C SER A 439 -24.37 -60.37 -3.70
N GLU A 440 -24.96 -60.15 -4.85
CA GLU A 440 -25.69 -61.17 -5.61
C GLU A 440 -24.76 -62.21 -6.22
N ALA A 441 -23.52 -61.83 -6.58
CA ALA A 441 -22.55 -62.76 -7.18
C ALA A 441 -21.80 -63.65 -6.18
N LEU A 442 -22.04 -63.50 -4.87
CA LEU A 442 -21.39 -64.26 -3.81
C LEU A 442 -19.85 -64.24 -3.91
N VAL A 443 -19.29 -63.08 -4.21
CA VAL A 443 -17.84 -62.88 -4.34
C VAL A 443 -17.13 -62.85 -2.99
N GLU A 444 -15.80 -62.90 -2.98
CA GLU A 444 -14.95 -62.79 -1.80
C GLU A 444 -15.26 -61.52 -0.99
N ASN A 445 -15.28 -61.61 0.33
CA ASN A 445 -15.54 -60.49 1.24
C ASN A 445 -14.60 -59.28 1.04
N GLN A 446 -13.40 -59.53 0.50
CA GLN A 446 -12.45 -58.45 0.21
C GLN A 446 -12.98 -57.45 -0.82
N TRP A 447 -13.64 -57.93 -1.90
CA TRP A 447 -14.19 -57.06 -2.95
C TRP A 447 -15.37 -56.21 -2.43
N LEU A 448 -16.19 -56.77 -1.58
CA LEU A 448 -17.28 -56.05 -0.92
C LEU A 448 -16.70 -54.92 -0.03
N LYS A 449 -15.74 -55.26 0.82
CA LYS A 449 -15.09 -54.30 1.68
C LYS A 449 -14.40 -53.15 0.93
N GLU A 450 -13.67 -53.44 -0.14
CA GLU A 450 -13.05 -52.43 -1.00
C GLU A 450 -14.11 -51.51 -1.63
N ASN A 451 -15.27 -52.05 -2.03
CA ASN A 451 -16.35 -51.26 -2.58
C ASN A 451 -17.03 -50.37 -1.52
N GLU A 452 -17.28 -50.92 -0.31
CA GLU A 452 -17.79 -50.14 0.83
C GLU A 452 -16.88 -48.98 1.17
N GLU A 453 -15.56 -49.17 1.26
CA GLU A 453 -14.58 -48.10 1.52
C GLU A 453 -14.63 -47.00 0.44
N LYS A 454 -14.83 -47.39 -0.82
CA LYS A 454 -14.94 -46.43 -1.93
C LYS A 454 -16.29 -45.70 -1.90
N LEU A 455 -17.36 -46.32 -1.49
CA LEU A 455 -18.66 -45.71 -1.29
C LEU A 455 -18.59 -44.66 -0.17
N GLU A 456 -18.01 -45.02 0.98
CA GLU A 456 -17.81 -44.11 2.10
C GLU A 456 -17.00 -42.86 1.69
N ARG A 457 -15.93 -43.04 0.86
CA ARG A 457 -15.14 -41.92 0.33
C ARG A 457 -15.98 -41.02 -0.57
N ALA A 458 -16.82 -41.56 -1.45
CA ALA A 458 -17.69 -40.79 -2.33
C ALA A 458 -18.74 -40.00 -1.55
N GLU A 459 -19.37 -40.62 -0.52
CA GLU A 459 -20.32 -39.96 0.38
C GLU A 459 -19.62 -38.87 1.24
N SER A 460 -18.41 -39.14 1.73
CA SER A 460 -17.60 -38.16 2.44
C SER A 460 -17.26 -36.95 1.58
N PHE A 461 -16.86 -37.17 0.32
CA PHE A 461 -16.58 -36.11 -0.64
C PHE A 461 -17.80 -35.21 -0.83
N GLN A 462 -18.99 -35.75 -1.00
CA GLN A 462 -20.22 -34.97 -1.13
C GLN A 462 -20.49 -34.14 0.12
N LYS A 463 -20.49 -34.74 1.30
CA LYS A 463 -20.75 -34.06 2.58
C LYS A 463 -19.76 -32.88 2.84
N VAL A 464 -18.50 -33.04 2.43
CA VAL A 464 -17.47 -32.03 2.69
C VAL A 464 -17.71 -30.77 1.88
N TYR A 465 -17.98 -30.84 0.57
CA TYR A 465 -18.20 -29.61 -0.18
C TYR A 465 -19.59 -28.99 0.08
N GLU A 466 -20.63 -29.80 0.35
CA GLU A 466 -21.96 -29.31 0.71
C GLU A 466 -21.96 -28.46 1.98
N LYS A 467 -21.10 -28.78 2.95
CA LYS A 467 -20.92 -27.99 4.20
C LYS A 467 -20.62 -26.51 3.95
N TYR A 468 -20.00 -26.19 2.83
CA TYR A 468 -19.59 -24.82 2.48
C TYR A 468 -20.54 -24.11 1.51
N CYS A 469 -21.68 -24.77 1.22
CA CYS A 469 -22.68 -24.29 0.28
C CYS A 469 -24.02 -24.12 1.01
N TRP A 470 -24.58 -22.91 0.94
CA TRP A 470 -25.94 -22.66 1.42
C TRP A 470 -26.63 -21.66 0.54
N GLU A 471 -27.94 -21.60 0.62
CA GLU A 471 -28.75 -20.67 -0.15
C GLU A 471 -28.58 -19.25 0.39
N VAL A 472 -28.37 -18.30 -0.52
CA VAL A 472 -28.29 -16.88 -0.23
C VAL A 472 -29.49 -16.19 -0.84
N SER A 473 -30.55 -16.09 -0.04
CA SER A 473 -31.78 -15.38 -0.40
C SER A 473 -31.65 -13.88 -0.21
N ASP A 474 -30.83 -13.43 0.75
CA ASP A 474 -30.52 -12.02 0.99
C ASP A 474 -29.11 -11.86 1.58
N ILE A 475 -28.65 -10.58 1.73
CA ILE A 475 -27.31 -10.23 2.20
C ILE A 475 -27.03 -10.68 3.62
N ASP A 476 -28.03 -10.90 4.46
CA ASP A 476 -27.91 -11.43 5.82
C ASP A 476 -27.36 -12.88 5.88
N ARG A 477 -27.45 -13.59 4.75
CA ARG A 477 -26.91 -14.95 4.58
C ARG A 477 -25.46 -14.95 4.07
N ILE A 478 -24.91 -13.77 3.74
CA ILE A 478 -23.51 -13.61 3.36
C ILE A 478 -22.69 -13.37 4.62
N VAL A 479 -21.56 -14.06 4.72
CA VAL A 479 -20.61 -13.93 5.82
C VAL A 479 -19.26 -13.47 5.27
N ILE A 480 -18.73 -12.43 5.85
CA ILE A 480 -17.38 -11.92 5.53
C ILE A 480 -16.50 -12.16 6.75
N ALA A 481 -15.43 -12.93 6.58
CA ALA A 481 -14.45 -13.20 7.61
C ALA A 481 -13.13 -12.48 7.29
N PRO A 482 -12.89 -11.26 7.82
CA PRO A 482 -11.61 -10.61 7.71
C PRO A 482 -10.55 -11.40 8.48
N PHE A 483 -9.34 -11.41 7.94
CA PHE A 483 -8.17 -11.97 8.64
C PHE A 483 -6.98 -11.01 8.63
N HIS A 484 -7.05 -9.91 7.85
CA HIS A 484 -6.11 -8.79 7.95
C HIS A 484 -6.83 -7.47 7.79
N ILE A 485 -6.48 -6.51 8.64
CA ILE A 485 -6.68 -5.09 8.39
C ILE A 485 -5.44 -4.63 7.65
N LEU A 486 -5.55 -4.37 6.35
CA LEU A 486 -4.43 -4.04 5.49
C LEU A 486 -3.97 -2.60 5.66
N ALA A 487 -4.92 -1.65 5.63
CA ALA A 487 -4.59 -0.23 5.69
C ALA A 487 -5.76 0.62 6.20
N HIS A 488 -5.38 1.74 6.80
CA HIS A 488 -6.17 2.94 7.04
C HIS A 488 -5.54 4.14 6.33
N SER A 489 -6.16 5.32 6.39
CA SER A 489 -5.58 6.56 5.87
C SER A 489 -4.20 6.81 6.46
N GLY A 490 -3.18 6.96 5.61
CA GLY A 490 -1.80 7.24 6.02
C GLY A 490 -1.08 6.09 6.73
N ARG A 491 -1.65 4.88 6.84
CA ARG A 491 -1.06 3.75 7.59
C ARG A 491 -1.29 2.42 6.91
N VAL A 492 -0.23 1.62 6.79
CA VAL A 492 -0.27 0.21 6.40
C VAL A 492 0.10 -0.63 7.62
N TYR A 493 -0.49 -1.81 7.78
CA TYR A 493 -0.38 -2.58 9.01
C TYR A 493 0.42 -3.89 8.90
N HIS A 494 1.23 -4.03 7.87
CA HIS A 494 2.11 -5.21 7.70
C HIS A 494 3.27 -5.29 8.73
N GLU A 495 3.45 -4.26 9.56
CA GLU A 495 4.39 -4.28 10.70
C GLU A 495 3.72 -4.74 12.01
N LYS A 496 2.38 -4.82 12.04
CA LYS A 496 1.65 -5.25 13.23
C LYS A 496 1.64 -6.76 13.36
N PRO A 497 1.74 -7.31 14.59
CA PRO A 497 1.64 -8.76 14.78
C PRO A 497 0.25 -9.27 14.40
N HIS A 498 0.16 -10.54 13.99
CA HIS A 498 -1.12 -11.14 13.62
C HIS A 498 -2.14 -11.16 14.78
N THR A 499 -1.71 -11.26 16.02
CA THR A 499 -2.57 -11.10 17.20
C THR A 499 -3.26 -9.74 17.24
N TRP A 500 -2.58 -8.67 16.83
CA TRP A 500 -3.19 -7.35 16.69
C TRP A 500 -4.31 -7.37 15.65
N HIS A 501 -4.08 -8.00 14.49
CA HIS A 501 -5.11 -8.12 13.45
C HIS A 501 -6.32 -8.89 13.94
N MET A 502 -6.13 -10.00 14.67
CA MET A 502 -7.25 -10.80 15.20
C MET A 502 -8.09 -10.01 16.19
N THR A 503 -7.45 -9.27 17.11
CA THR A 503 -8.17 -8.41 18.06
C THR A 503 -9.04 -7.36 17.34
N HIS A 504 -8.51 -6.73 16.29
CA HIS A 504 -9.26 -5.72 15.54
C HIS A 504 -10.34 -6.34 14.65
N VAL A 505 -10.15 -7.54 14.14
CA VAL A 505 -11.19 -8.31 13.43
C VAL A 505 -12.34 -8.67 14.37
N GLU A 506 -12.04 -9.02 15.61
CA GLU A 506 -13.06 -9.27 16.65
C GLU A 506 -13.85 -7.98 16.93
N GLU A 507 -13.20 -6.84 17.07
CA GLU A 507 -13.87 -5.53 17.21
C GLU A 507 -14.82 -5.25 16.03
N LEU A 508 -14.36 -5.46 14.79
CA LEU A 508 -15.20 -5.28 13.59
C LEU A 508 -16.42 -6.21 13.61
N SER A 509 -16.26 -7.44 14.07
CA SER A 509 -17.34 -8.42 14.16
C SER A 509 -18.38 -8.04 15.22
N ASN A 510 -17.96 -7.40 16.31
CA ASN A 510 -18.85 -6.85 17.32
C ASN A 510 -19.63 -5.63 16.85
N VAL A 511 -19.06 -4.87 15.89
CA VAL A 511 -19.67 -3.66 15.34
C VAL A 511 -20.65 -3.96 14.22
N CYS A 512 -20.38 -4.97 13.39
CA CYS A 512 -21.18 -5.29 12.21
C CYS A 512 -21.38 -6.81 12.06
N SER A 513 -22.63 -7.27 12.07
CA SER A 513 -23.02 -8.67 12.07
C SER A 513 -22.67 -9.45 10.78
N ILE A 514 -22.34 -8.76 9.69
CA ILE A 514 -21.88 -9.40 8.45
C ILE A 514 -20.45 -9.95 8.61
N PHE A 515 -19.67 -9.37 9.54
CA PHE A 515 -18.33 -9.83 9.85
C PHE A 515 -18.36 -11.01 10.82
N ARG A 516 -17.45 -11.94 10.62
CA ARG A 516 -17.24 -13.08 11.52
C ARG A 516 -15.76 -13.17 11.90
N PRO A 517 -15.43 -13.28 13.20
CA PRO A 517 -14.06 -13.48 13.63
C PRO A 517 -13.57 -14.87 13.24
N THR A 518 -12.27 -15.00 13.06
CA THR A 518 -11.60 -16.26 12.78
C THR A 518 -11.09 -16.87 14.08
N GLU A 519 -11.41 -18.15 14.33
CA GLU A 519 -10.86 -18.90 15.44
C GLU A 519 -9.35 -19.12 15.23
N TYR A 520 -8.56 -18.96 16.29
CA TYR A 520 -7.11 -19.15 16.23
C TYR A 520 -6.53 -19.67 17.55
N LEU A 521 -5.35 -20.28 17.46
CA LEU A 521 -4.51 -20.64 18.60
C LEU A 521 -3.12 -20.01 18.42
N LEU A 522 -2.45 -19.79 19.54
CA LEU A 522 -1.07 -19.34 19.58
C LEU A 522 -0.14 -20.52 19.89
N ILE A 523 1.05 -20.48 19.28
CA ILE A 523 2.17 -21.35 19.61
C ILE A 523 3.28 -20.43 20.11
N GLU A 524 3.68 -20.60 21.37
CA GLU A 524 4.80 -19.88 21.96
C GLU A 524 6.08 -20.72 21.90
N ASP A 525 5.94 -22.03 22.05
CA ASP A 525 7.05 -22.99 21.92
C ASP A 525 6.57 -24.38 21.44
N GLU A 526 7.47 -25.36 21.40
CA GLU A 526 7.16 -26.71 20.91
C GLU A 526 6.18 -27.48 21.80
N SER A 527 5.98 -27.08 23.05
CA SER A 527 5.03 -27.74 23.96
C SER A 527 3.56 -27.57 23.54
N ASP A 528 3.29 -26.49 22.78
CA ASP A 528 1.95 -26.17 22.27
C ASP A 528 1.57 -27.01 21.03
N TRP A 529 2.54 -27.64 20.37
CA TRP A 529 2.31 -28.33 19.09
C TRP A 529 1.26 -29.41 19.18
N GLU A 530 1.28 -30.22 20.25
CA GLU A 530 0.36 -31.34 20.43
C GLU A 530 -1.10 -30.86 20.55
N GLN A 531 -1.34 -29.79 21.30
CA GLN A 531 -2.65 -29.19 21.45
C GLN A 531 -3.17 -28.67 20.09
N VAL A 532 -2.33 -27.96 19.33
CA VAL A 532 -2.71 -27.41 18.03
C VAL A 532 -2.94 -28.52 16.99
N ILE A 533 -2.14 -29.59 17.01
CA ILE A 533 -2.34 -30.77 16.14
C ILE A 533 -3.66 -31.46 16.48
N SER A 534 -4.01 -31.61 17.77
CA SER A 534 -5.28 -32.19 18.20
C SER A 534 -6.45 -31.34 17.71
N TRP A 535 -6.41 -30.03 17.90
CA TRP A 535 -7.41 -29.11 17.37
C TRP A 535 -7.56 -29.22 15.85
N TRP A 536 -6.43 -29.29 15.11
CA TRP A 536 -6.45 -29.47 13.66
C TRP A 536 -7.08 -30.79 13.24
N LYS A 537 -6.80 -31.90 13.95
CA LYS A 537 -7.39 -33.20 13.67
C LYS A 537 -8.90 -33.16 13.89
N GLU A 538 -9.37 -32.65 15.04
CA GLU A 538 -10.79 -32.53 15.36
C GLU A 538 -11.54 -31.75 14.27
N MET A 539 -11.10 -30.53 13.93
CA MET A 539 -11.76 -29.71 12.92
C MET A 539 -11.76 -30.37 11.54
N THR A 540 -10.66 -31.02 11.14
CA THR A 540 -10.57 -31.65 9.81
C THR A 540 -11.33 -32.95 9.71
N GLU A 541 -11.50 -33.70 10.80
CA GLU A 541 -12.41 -34.84 10.86
C GLU A 541 -13.88 -34.42 10.78
N GLU A 542 -14.24 -33.25 11.29
CA GLU A 542 -15.56 -32.65 11.07
C GLU A 542 -15.76 -32.16 9.62
N GLY A 543 -14.72 -32.22 8.80
CA GLY A 543 -14.72 -31.80 7.38
C GLY A 543 -14.40 -30.34 7.16
N HIS A 544 -13.83 -29.61 8.12
CA HIS A 544 -13.28 -28.26 7.87
C HIS A 544 -12.03 -28.33 6.99
N GLU A 545 -11.73 -27.22 6.28
CA GLU A 545 -10.62 -27.18 5.33
C GLU A 545 -9.27 -27.46 5.99
N GLY A 546 -9.05 -26.94 7.17
CA GLY A 546 -7.80 -27.02 7.91
C GLY A 546 -7.41 -25.70 8.52
N MET A 547 -6.12 -25.37 8.51
CA MET A 547 -5.59 -24.17 9.14
C MET A 547 -4.57 -23.44 8.27
N VAL A 548 -4.28 -22.21 8.66
CA VAL A 548 -3.17 -21.39 8.15
C VAL A 548 -2.23 -21.11 9.30
N VAL A 549 -0.97 -21.49 9.14
CA VAL A 549 0.12 -21.23 10.10
C VAL A 549 0.89 -20.00 9.64
N LYS A 550 1.05 -19.03 10.53
CA LYS A 550 1.75 -17.76 10.27
C LYS A 550 2.72 -17.48 11.41
N PRO A 551 3.86 -16.80 11.15
CA PRO A 551 4.60 -16.19 12.25
C PRO A 551 3.73 -15.11 12.91
N ASN A 552 3.84 -14.89 14.22
CA ASN A 552 3.07 -13.81 14.85
C ASN A 552 3.49 -12.43 14.33
N GLN A 553 4.77 -12.23 14.00
CA GLN A 553 5.21 -11.07 13.21
C GLN A 553 4.73 -11.22 11.77
N PHE A 554 4.09 -10.19 11.23
CA PHE A 554 3.53 -10.21 9.87
C PHE A 554 4.60 -10.43 8.78
N THR A 555 5.73 -9.74 8.89
CA THR A 555 6.91 -9.90 8.03
C THR A 555 8.11 -10.36 8.84
N VAL A 556 8.73 -11.44 8.43
CA VAL A 556 9.93 -11.99 9.10
C VAL A 556 11.06 -12.13 8.09
N TRP A 557 12.20 -11.56 8.46
CA TRP A 557 13.44 -11.64 7.69
C TRP A 557 14.47 -12.49 8.43
N GLU A 558 15.07 -13.43 7.73
CA GLU A 558 16.16 -14.24 8.25
C GLU A 558 17.32 -14.26 7.25
N LYS A 559 18.48 -13.78 7.69
CA LYS A 559 19.70 -13.67 6.85
C LYS A 559 19.45 -12.96 5.51
N GLY A 560 18.68 -11.86 5.56
CA GLY A 560 18.33 -11.06 4.38
C GLY A 560 17.31 -11.71 3.43
N LYS A 561 16.62 -12.78 3.86
CA LYS A 561 15.55 -13.42 3.09
C LYS A 561 14.22 -13.29 3.81
N LEU A 562 13.21 -12.87 3.06
CA LEU A 562 11.83 -12.85 3.54
C LEU A 562 11.32 -14.30 3.66
N LEU A 563 10.75 -14.64 4.81
CA LEU A 563 10.10 -15.94 5.03
C LEU A 563 8.68 -15.95 4.47
N GLN A 564 8.11 -17.14 4.30
CA GLN A 564 6.71 -17.27 3.89
C GLN A 564 5.80 -16.60 4.93
N PRO A 565 4.94 -15.64 4.53
CA PRO A 565 4.03 -14.96 5.46
C PRO A 565 2.94 -15.88 6.00
N ALA A 566 2.67 -16.98 5.30
CA ALA A 566 1.68 -17.97 5.72
C ALA A 566 1.90 -19.32 5.03
N LEU A 567 1.65 -20.41 5.73
CA LEU A 567 1.61 -21.76 5.21
C LEU A 567 0.25 -22.39 5.52
N LYS A 568 -0.42 -22.96 4.51
CA LYS A 568 -1.68 -23.66 4.71
C LYS A 568 -1.45 -25.13 4.96
N VAL A 569 -2.24 -25.71 5.86
CA VAL A 569 -2.25 -27.13 6.19
C VAL A 569 -3.69 -27.62 6.17
N ARG A 570 -4.03 -28.42 5.16
CA ARG A 570 -5.41 -28.86 4.90
C ARG A 570 -5.65 -30.28 5.35
N GLY A 571 -6.90 -30.55 5.75
CA GLY A 571 -7.33 -31.85 6.23
C GLY A 571 -7.50 -32.88 5.11
N ARG A 572 -7.41 -34.16 5.50
CA ARG A 572 -7.51 -35.29 4.56
C ARG A 572 -8.82 -35.31 3.79
N LYS A 573 -9.95 -35.06 4.46
CA LYS A 573 -11.28 -35.03 3.83
C LYS A 573 -11.40 -33.87 2.80
N TYR A 574 -10.92 -32.68 3.15
CA TYR A 574 -10.91 -31.55 2.24
C TYR A 574 -10.02 -31.80 1.02
N LEU A 575 -8.86 -32.43 1.19
CA LEU A 575 -7.95 -32.69 0.09
C LEU A 575 -8.52 -33.64 -0.98
N GLN A 576 -9.59 -34.41 -0.66
CA GLN A 576 -10.34 -35.16 -1.67
C GLN A 576 -10.98 -34.25 -2.71
N ILE A 577 -11.41 -33.04 -2.34
CA ILE A 577 -11.96 -32.04 -3.28
C ILE A 577 -10.89 -31.60 -4.29
N ILE A 578 -9.63 -31.53 -3.87
CA ILE A 578 -8.52 -31.01 -4.68
C ILE A 578 -7.86 -32.08 -5.53
N TYR A 579 -7.70 -33.30 -5.00
CA TYR A 579 -6.89 -34.36 -5.61
C TYR A 579 -7.69 -35.58 -6.03
N GLY A 580 -8.98 -35.65 -5.71
CA GLY A 580 -9.86 -36.76 -6.00
C GLY A 580 -10.04 -37.70 -4.78
N MET A 581 -11.12 -38.50 -4.81
CA MET A 581 -11.55 -39.32 -3.68
C MET A 581 -10.50 -40.37 -3.25
N ASP A 582 -9.72 -40.87 -4.20
CA ASP A 582 -8.75 -41.96 -4.00
C ASP A 582 -7.30 -41.44 -3.82
N TYR A 583 -7.07 -40.16 -3.58
CA TYR A 583 -5.73 -39.57 -3.52
C TYR A 583 -4.86 -40.14 -2.40
N LEU A 584 -5.46 -40.77 -1.36
CA LEU A 584 -4.77 -41.41 -0.24
C LEU A 584 -4.28 -42.82 -0.57
N GLU A 585 -4.70 -43.43 -1.69
CA GLU A 585 -4.10 -44.69 -2.14
C GLU A 585 -2.60 -44.49 -2.35
N GLU A 586 -1.79 -45.42 -1.87
CA GLU A 586 -0.33 -45.32 -1.79
C GLU A 586 0.31 -44.79 -3.09
N LYS A 587 -0.07 -45.38 -4.25
CA LYS A 587 0.44 -45.00 -5.58
C LYS A 587 0.19 -43.51 -5.93
N TYR A 588 -0.95 -42.93 -5.51
CA TYR A 588 -1.31 -41.55 -5.78
C TYR A 588 -0.67 -40.62 -4.77
N LEU A 589 -0.69 -41.01 -3.48
CA LEU A 589 -0.10 -40.22 -2.41
C LEU A 589 1.40 -40.01 -2.60
N GLU A 590 2.13 -41.10 -2.92
CA GLU A 590 3.57 -41.05 -3.23
C GLU A 590 3.91 -40.15 -4.41
N ARG A 591 3.06 -40.16 -5.45
CA ARG A 591 3.21 -39.26 -6.58
C ARG A 591 2.98 -37.80 -6.19
N LEU A 592 2.01 -37.53 -5.32
CA LEU A 592 1.71 -36.19 -4.83
C LEU A 592 2.83 -35.65 -3.92
N LYS A 593 3.41 -36.51 -3.07
CA LYS A 593 4.55 -36.14 -2.19
C LYS A 593 5.81 -35.74 -2.99
N LYS A 594 5.99 -36.23 -4.20
CA LYS A 594 7.13 -35.86 -5.07
C LYS A 594 7.00 -34.51 -5.78
N ARG A 595 5.88 -33.78 -5.60
CA ARG A 595 5.67 -32.48 -6.26
C ARG A 595 6.61 -31.39 -5.72
N ASN A 596 7.20 -30.61 -6.63
CA ASN A 596 8.04 -29.48 -6.27
C ASN A 596 7.19 -28.24 -5.96
N THR A 597 7.24 -27.75 -4.72
CA THR A 597 6.50 -26.57 -4.24
C THR A 597 7.32 -25.29 -4.27
N LYS A 598 8.64 -25.34 -4.44
CA LYS A 598 9.56 -24.20 -4.33
C LYS A 598 9.22 -23.04 -5.29
N ARG A 599 8.82 -23.34 -6.52
CA ARG A 599 8.44 -22.30 -7.49
C ARG A 599 7.21 -21.52 -7.01
N LYS A 600 6.20 -22.23 -6.49
CA LYS A 600 4.99 -21.58 -5.94
C LYS A 600 5.28 -20.74 -4.71
N GLN A 601 6.18 -21.20 -3.84
CA GLN A 601 6.63 -20.47 -2.66
C GLN A 601 7.34 -19.17 -3.06
N LYS A 602 8.24 -19.21 -4.06
CA LYS A 602 8.92 -18.01 -4.55
C LYS A 602 7.95 -17.00 -5.17
N LEU A 603 7.00 -17.47 -5.97
CA LEU A 603 5.97 -16.62 -6.58
C LEU A 603 5.09 -15.96 -5.51
N ALA A 604 4.66 -16.71 -4.51
CA ALA A 604 3.84 -16.18 -3.41
C ALA A 604 4.55 -15.05 -2.63
N LEU A 605 5.87 -15.15 -2.42
CA LEU A 605 6.66 -14.08 -1.80
C LEU A 605 6.73 -12.84 -2.68
N GLN A 606 6.95 -12.99 -3.97
CA GLN A 606 6.97 -11.87 -4.90
C GLN A 606 5.61 -11.17 -4.99
N GLU A 607 4.51 -11.93 -5.09
CA GLU A 607 3.15 -11.38 -5.09
C GLU A 607 2.84 -10.68 -3.77
N PHE A 608 3.29 -11.21 -2.64
CA PHE A 608 3.15 -10.60 -1.31
C PHE A 608 3.88 -9.26 -1.23
N SER A 609 5.15 -9.21 -1.63
CA SER A 609 5.95 -7.99 -1.64
C SER A 609 5.34 -6.90 -2.52
N LEU A 610 4.89 -7.26 -3.72
CA LEU A 610 4.19 -6.34 -4.63
C LEU A 610 2.86 -5.84 -4.06
N GLY A 611 2.14 -6.69 -3.31
CA GLY A 611 0.91 -6.30 -2.62
C GLY A 611 1.17 -5.24 -1.54
N ILE A 612 2.20 -5.41 -0.73
CA ILE A 612 2.59 -4.41 0.29
C ILE A 612 3.02 -3.09 -0.38
N GLU A 613 3.82 -3.17 -1.44
CA GLU A 613 4.22 -1.98 -2.20
C GLU A 613 3.00 -1.22 -2.77
N ALA A 614 2.01 -1.93 -3.33
CA ALA A 614 0.76 -1.32 -3.81
C ALA A 614 0.01 -0.60 -2.69
N LEU A 615 -0.06 -1.20 -1.48
CA LEU A 615 -0.66 -0.59 -0.30
C LEU A 615 0.10 0.68 0.12
N ASN A 616 1.42 0.63 0.21
CA ASN A 616 2.26 1.77 0.56
C ASN A 616 2.01 2.94 -0.41
N ARG A 617 1.99 2.67 -1.72
CA ARG A 617 1.69 3.67 -2.75
C ARG A 617 0.27 4.25 -2.63
N PHE A 618 -0.72 3.42 -2.35
CA PHE A 618 -2.10 3.88 -2.18
C PHE A 618 -2.25 4.79 -0.96
N VAL A 619 -1.70 4.39 0.18
CA VAL A 619 -1.76 5.14 1.43
C VAL A 619 -1.01 6.47 1.33
N LYS A 620 0.10 6.51 0.60
CA LYS A 620 0.86 7.72 0.26
C LYS A 620 0.21 8.56 -0.83
N GLN A 621 -0.92 8.11 -1.37
CA GLN A 621 -1.67 8.76 -2.44
C GLN A 621 -0.84 9.03 -3.71
N GLU A 622 0.02 8.09 -4.09
CA GLU A 622 0.73 8.13 -5.37
C GLU A 622 -0.22 8.04 -6.57
N GLU A 623 0.28 8.29 -7.76
CA GLU A 623 -0.49 8.14 -8.99
C GLU A 623 -1.06 6.73 -9.11
N ILE A 624 -2.34 6.60 -9.48
CA ILE A 624 -3.01 5.31 -9.63
C ILE A 624 -2.26 4.40 -10.62
N GLY A 625 -1.67 5.00 -11.65
CA GLY A 625 -0.81 4.26 -12.59
C GLY A 625 0.31 3.48 -11.92
N ARG A 626 0.97 4.06 -10.91
CA ARG A 626 2.05 3.40 -10.16
C ARG A 626 1.55 2.26 -9.27
N ILE A 627 0.35 2.40 -8.70
CA ILE A 627 -0.31 1.31 -7.98
C ILE A 627 -0.60 0.15 -8.92
N HIS A 628 -1.07 0.47 -10.14
CA HIS A 628 -1.37 -0.52 -11.16
C HIS A 628 -0.13 -1.23 -11.74
N GLU A 629 1.06 -0.65 -11.67
CA GLU A 629 2.32 -1.38 -11.95
C GLU A 629 2.42 -2.62 -11.06
N CYS A 630 2.16 -2.49 -9.75
CA CYS A 630 2.17 -3.61 -8.81
C CYS A 630 1.02 -4.60 -9.08
N ILE A 631 -0.20 -4.09 -9.30
CA ILE A 631 -1.40 -4.91 -9.59
C ILE A 631 -1.19 -5.78 -10.83
N VAL A 632 -0.69 -5.19 -11.91
CA VAL A 632 -0.41 -5.89 -13.16
C VAL A 632 0.72 -6.91 -12.98
N ALA A 633 1.76 -6.58 -12.21
CA ALA A 633 2.86 -7.48 -11.91
C ALA A 633 2.44 -8.72 -11.10
N ILE A 634 1.48 -8.56 -10.16
CA ILE A 634 0.90 -9.69 -9.38
C ILE A 634 0.13 -10.66 -10.29
N LEU A 635 -0.50 -10.15 -11.34
CA LEU A 635 -1.32 -10.95 -12.26
C LEU A 635 -0.52 -11.52 -13.45
N ALA A 636 0.67 -10.98 -13.73
CA ALA A 636 1.55 -11.37 -14.82
C ALA A 636 2.42 -12.59 -14.48
#